data_69be4976baff6f372543c43adfd5c36e
#
_entry.id   69be4976baff6f372543c43adfd5c36e
#
_cell.length_a   1.000
_cell.length_b   1.000
_cell.length_c   1.000
_cell.angle_alpha   90.00
_cell.angle_beta   90.00
_cell.angle_gamma   90.00
#
_symmetry.space_group_name_H-M   'P 1'
#
loop_
_entity.id
_entity.type
_entity.pdbx_description
1 polymer ?
#
loop_
_entity_poly.entity_id
_entity_poly.type
_entity_poly.pdbx_seq_one_letter_code
_entity_poly.pdbx_strand_id
1 'polypeptide(L)'
;MPATHHSSAPLTTSTDASTTRPADPGPPPQERPSAQAGPATAVGRIPVLDVRPVVQRGRRPAKAVTGETFEISATVFREGHDAVAANVVLKDPEGRAGPWTPMRELAPGTDRWGATVTAGAPGLWSFTVEAWGDPVTTWRHHAQIKIPAGMDTELVLEEGARLYERAAAGVPDDGRNGVILAAVRALRDESRPAAARLAAALTPEVDAVLERYPLRELITASESLPLLVERERALFGSWYEFFPRSEGTPERPHGTFRTAARRLPAIAAMGFDVVYLPPIHPIGTTFRKGRNNTLSAGPEDVGVPWAIGSPEGGHDAVHPDLGTIEDFDWFVQQAAEQGLEIALDFALQCSPDHPWVHKHPEWFHHRPDGTIAYAENPPKKYQDIYPIAFDADLEGLIAETCRVLRHWMGHGVRIFRVDNPHTKPVVFWERVIADINATDPDVIFLAEAFTRPAMMHTLAQIGFQQSYTYFTWRNTKEELTEYLTELSGEAASYMRPNFFANTPDILHAFLQHGGRNAFALRAVLAATLSPTWGIYSGYELAENTPLREGSEEYLDSEKYQLKTRDWDTPDSLAPLITQLNTTRRENPALRQLRDLHFHHADKDEVIVYSKRSGSNTVLVVVNLDPHHTQEATVSLDMPQLGLDWHESVPVRDELTGETYHWGRANYVRLQPGGAHVLVVGRGSGGHPPGEHSTVLRPSTPQIGGSPTT
;
A
#
# COMPACT_ATOMS: atom_id res chain seq x y z
N MET A 1 3.51 -19.92 24.35
CA MET A 1 2.98 -20.73 25.46
C MET A 1 1.93 -21.64 24.86
N PRO A 2 2.03 -22.97 25.07
CA PRO A 2 1.37 -23.96 24.24
C PRO A 2 -0.10 -24.18 24.57
N ALA A 3 -0.81 -24.69 23.60
CA ALA A 3 -2.18 -25.17 23.66
C ALA A 3 -2.27 -26.42 24.56
N THR A 4 -3.34 -26.51 25.34
CA THR A 4 -3.75 -27.76 25.96
C THR A 4 -5.16 -28.13 25.51
N HIS A 5 -5.26 -29.32 24.94
CA HIS A 5 -6.47 -30.11 24.70
C HIS A 5 -7.20 -30.46 25.98
N HIS A 6 -8.52 -30.50 25.94
CA HIS A 6 -9.36 -31.52 26.63
C HIS A 6 -10.75 -31.43 26.00
N SER A 7 -11.21 -32.47 25.44
CA SER A 7 -11.72 -33.77 25.85
C SER A 7 -13.21 -33.76 26.08
N SER A 8 -13.85 -34.54 25.24
CA SER A 8 -15.26 -34.92 25.19
C SER A 8 -15.72 -35.77 26.36
N ALA A 9 -16.99 -35.64 26.79
CA ALA A 9 -17.80 -36.74 27.33
C ALA A 9 -19.24 -36.27 27.59
N PRO A 10 -20.21 -37.15 27.92
CA PRO A 10 -21.16 -37.62 26.92
C PRO A 10 -22.64 -37.30 27.28
N LEU A 11 -23.50 -37.63 26.34
CA LEU A 11 -24.99 -37.65 26.41
C LEU A 11 -25.55 -38.44 27.60
N THR A 12 -26.54 -37.86 28.32
CA THR A 12 -27.56 -38.64 29.01
C THR A 12 -28.94 -38.15 28.65
N THR A 13 -29.71 -39.06 28.16
CA THR A 13 -31.16 -39.02 27.90
C THR A 13 -31.92 -39.00 29.21
N SER A 14 -32.99 -38.20 29.30
CA SER A 14 -34.15 -38.55 30.10
C SER A 14 -35.44 -37.98 29.47
N THR A 15 -36.36 -38.90 29.20
CA THR A 15 -37.76 -38.74 28.84
C THR A 15 -38.55 -38.27 30.07
N ASP A 16 -39.52 -37.33 29.92
CA ASP A 16 -40.90 -37.56 30.27
C ASP A 16 -41.85 -36.40 29.87
N ALA A 17 -42.85 -36.76 29.32
CA ALA A 17 -44.30 -36.63 29.11
C ALA A 17 -45.03 -35.32 29.48
N SER A 18 -45.68 -34.82 28.40
CA SER A 18 -47.07 -34.37 28.26
C SER A 18 -47.66 -33.30 29.18
N THR A 19 -48.12 -32.21 28.56
CA THR A 19 -49.55 -31.83 28.55
C THR A 19 -49.79 -30.78 27.44
N THR A 20 -50.72 -31.11 26.58
CA THR A 20 -51.23 -30.34 25.46
C THR A 20 -52.19 -29.23 25.88
N ARG A 21 -51.98 -28.01 25.36
CA ARG A 21 -53.03 -27.00 25.15
C ARG A 21 -52.96 -26.54 23.69
N PRO A 22 -54.10 -26.38 23.01
CA PRO A 22 -54.13 -26.02 21.59
C PRO A 22 -53.75 -24.56 21.41
N ALA A 23 -52.82 -24.31 20.52
CA ALA A 23 -52.44 -22.97 20.06
C ALA A 23 -53.41 -22.53 18.95
N ASP A 24 -53.78 -21.27 19.04
CA ASP A 24 -54.52 -20.49 18.02
C ASP A 24 -53.75 -20.51 16.67
N PRO A 25 -54.46 -20.64 15.53
CA PRO A 25 -53.78 -20.58 14.23
C PRO A 25 -53.39 -19.14 13.92
N GLY A 26 -52.10 -18.86 14.00
CA GLY A 26 -51.52 -17.61 13.52
C GLY A 26 -51.73 -17.44 12.01
N PRO A 27 -51.62 -16.21 11.47
CA PRO A 27 -51.85 -15.92 10.06
C PRO A 27 -50.91 -16.74 9.16
N PRO A 28 -51.37 -17.10 7.94
CA PRO A 28 -50.57 -17.91 7.03
C PRO A 28 -49.24 -17.22 6.72
N PRO A 29 -48.16 -17.99 6.58
CA PRO A 29 -46.88 -17.40 6.21
C PRO A 29 -47.02 -16.72 4.86
N GLN A 30 -46.74 -15.43 4.82
CA GLN A 30 -46.51 -14.72 3.55
C GLN A 30 -45.37 -15.43 2.81
N GLU A 31 -45.72 -16.03 1.69
CA GLU A 31 -44.73 -16.53 0.73
C GLU A 31 -43.80 -15.34 0.38
N ARG A 32 -42.60 -15.38 0.90
CA ARG A 32 -41.52 -14.57 0.33
C ARG A 32 -41.42 -14.98 -1.14
N PRO A 33 -41.46 -14.04 -2.10
CA PRO A 33 -41.17 -14.39 -3.47
C PRO A 33 -39.85 -15.16 -3.48
N SER A 34 -39.90 -16.41 -3.92
CA SER A 34 -38.69 -17.18 -4.21
C SER A 34 -37.88 -16.32 -5.15
N ALA A 35 -36.70 -15.83 -4.68
CA ALA A 35 -35.69 -15.32 -5.57
C ALA A 35 -35.45 -16.46 -6.56
N GLN A 36 -36.00 -16.35 -7.77
CA GLN A 36 -35.63 -17.20 -8.87
C GLN A 36 -34.11 -17.02 -8.96
N ALA A 37 -33.34 -18.03 -8.55
CA ALA A 37 -31.94 -18.12 -8.87
C ALA A 37 -31.88 -17.99 -10.40
N GLY A 38 -31.48 -16.85 -10.90
CA GLY A 38 -31.21 -16.67 -12.31
C GLY A 38 -30.31 -17.82 -12.77
N PRO A 39 -30.36 -18.21 -14.05
CA PRO A 39 -29.50 -19.25 -14.57
C PRO A 39 -28.09 -18.90 -14.12
N ALA A 40 -27.35 -19.90 -13.62
CA ALA A 40 -25.94 -19.76 -13.27
C ALA A 40 -25.26 -18.95 -14.38
N THR A 41 -24.60 -17.86 -14.01
CA THR A 41 -23.97 -16.92 -14.97
C THR A 41 -23.24 -17.72 -16.02
N ALA A 42 -23.70 -17.66 -17.26
CA ALA A 42 -23.11 -18.42 -18.36
C ALA A 42 -21.66 -17.93 -18.52
N VAL A 43 -20.71 -18.84 -18.47
CA VAL A 43 -19.34 -18.58 -18.89
C VAL A 43 -19.40 -18.10 -20.33
N GLY A 44 -18.78 -16.97 -20.66
CA GLY A 44 -18.76 -16.45 -22.03
C GLY A 44 -18.10 -17.41 -23.03
N ARG A 45 -18.23 -17.12 -24.31
CA ARG A 45 -17.72 -18.02 -25.36
C ARG A 45 -16.19 -18.22 -25.29
N ILE A 46 -15.46 -17.19 -24.87
CA ILE A 46 -14.04 -17.27 -24.46
C ILE A 46 -14.02 -17.09 -22.94
N PRO A 47 -13.78 -18.12 -22.12
CA PRO A 47 -13.73 -17.99 -20.67
C PRO A 47 -12.72 -16.98 -20.20
N VAL A 48 -13.14 -16.06 -19.31
CA VAL A 48 -12.31 -15.11 -18.58
C VAL A 48 -12.51 -15.38 -17.10
N LEU A 49 -11.54 -16.00 -16.46
CA LEU A 49 -11.61 -16.47 -15.09
C LEU A 49 -10.50 -15.84 -14.23
N ASP A 50 -10.67 -15.88 -12.92
CA ASP A 50 -9.65 -15.49 -11.95
C ASP A 50 -8.99 -14.14 -12.28
N VAL A 51 -9.81 -13.14 -12.55
CA VAL A 51 -9.34 -11.76 -12.82
C VAL A 51 -8.74 -11.18 -11.53
N ARG A 52 -7.53 -10.63 -11.65
CA ARG A 52 -6.80 -10.00 -10.53
C ARG A 52 -6.28 -8.62 -10.91
N PRO A 53 -6.17 -7.68 -9.92
CA PRO A 53 -6.49 -7.86 -8.51
C PRO A 53 -8.00 -7.87 -8.23
N VAL A 54 -8.43 -8.59 -7.21
CA VAL A 54 -9.82 -8.60 -6.76
C VAL A 54 -9.87 -8.63 -5.23
N VAL A 55 -10.62 -7.72 -4.62
CA VAL A 55 -10.76 -7.62 -3.17
C VAL A 55 -12.18 -8.01 -2.78
N GLN A 56 -12.31 -8.97 -1.83
CA GLN A 56 -13.61 -9.49 -1.37
C GLN A 56 -14.59 -9.82 -2.51
N ARG A 57 -14.08 -10.49 -3.56
CA ARG A 57 -14.87 -10.86 -4.76
C ARG A 57 -15.47 -9.65 -5.48
N GLY A 58 -14.73 -8.53 -5.56
CA GLY A 58 -15.16 -7.30 -6.24
C GLY A 58 -16.11 -6.40 -5.45
N ARG A 59 -16.44 -6.77 -4.19
CA ARG A 59 -17.26 -5.90 -3.32
C ARG A 59 -16.52 -4.67 -2.82
N ARG A 60 -15.18 -4.73 -2.79
CA ARG A 60 -14.32 -3.65 -2.38
C ARG A 60 -13.36 -3.31 -3.52
N PRO A 61 -12.97 -2.05 -3.66
CA PRO A 61 -12.00 -1.68 -4.68
C PRO A 61 -10.62 -2.24 -4.35
N ALA A 62 -9.91 -2.68 -5.40
CA ALA A 62 -8.46 -2.74 -5.33
C ALA A 62 -7.92 -1.32 -5.24
N LYS A 63 -6.72 -1.14 -4.71
CA LYS A 63 -6.11 0.18 -4.48
C LYS A 63 -4.88 0.37 -5.36
N ALA A 64 -4.72 1.58 -5.86
CA ALA A 64 -3.52 2.09 -6.51
C ALA A 64 -3.34 3.57 -6.15
N VAL A 65 -2.19 4.14 -6.50
CA VAL A 65 -1.99 5.59 -6.46
C VAL A 65 -1.75 6.14 -7.87
N THR A 66 -1.92 7.43 -8.01
CA THR A 66 -1.65 8.12 -9.28
C THR A 66 -0.22 7.82 -9.76
N GLY A 67 -0.10 7.33 -11.00
CA GLY A 67 1.18 6.98 -11.60
C GLY A 67 1.74 5.62 -11.17
N GLU A 68 1.10 4.90 -10.25
CA GLU A 68 1.50 3.53 -9.91
C GLU A 68 1.22 2.61 -11.08
N THR A 69 2.22 1.80 -11.42
CA THR A 69 2.14 0.78 -12.46
C THR A 69 1.97 -0.58 -11.80
N PHE A 70 0.94 -1.33 -12.20
CA PHE A 70 0.66 -2.65 -11.64
C PHE A 70 0.07 -3.60 -12.69
N GLU A 71 0.15 -4.89 -12.42
CA GLU A 71 -0.38 -5.92 -13.32
C GLU A 71 -1.86 -6.18 -13.06
N ILE A 72 -2.64 -6.26 -14.15
CA ILE A 72 -3.95 -6.90 -14.19
C ILE A 72 -3.81 -8.20 -14.95
N SER A 73 -4.29 -9.31 -14.38
CA SER A 73 -4.16 -10.62 -14.97
C SER A 73 -5.46 -11.43 -14.91
N ALA A 74 -5.60 -12.40 -15.81
CA ALA A 74 -6.75 -13.29 -15.87
C ALA A 74 -6.34 -14.64 -16.49
N THR A 75 -7.14 -15.67 -16.22
CA THR A 75 -7.04 -16.95 -16.94
C THR A 75 -7.97 -16.89 -18.15
N VAL A 76 -7.41 -17.02 -19.37
CA VAL A 76 -8.13 -16.92 -20.64
C VAL A 76 -7.77 -18.11 -21.52
N PHE A 77 -8.77 -18.86 -21.97
CA PHE A 77 -8.59 -20.05 -22.82
C PHE A 77 -9.83 -20.29 -23.68
N ARG A 78 -9.70 -21.20 -24.65
CA ARG A 78 -10.83 -21.75 -25.40
C ARG A 78 -10.57 -23.23 -25.73
N GLU A 79 -11.61 -23.91 -26.15
CA GLU A 79 -11.51 -25.27 -26.67
C GLU A 79 -10.77 -25.35 -28.00
N GLY A 80 -10.13 -26.48 -28.27
CA GLY A 80 -9.40 -26.74 -29.52
C GLY A 80 -8.01 -26.14 -29.53
N HIS A 81 -7.56 -25.74 -30.72
CA HIS A 81 -6.20 -25.21 -30.95
C HIS A 81 -6.19 -23.80 -31.52
N ASP A 82 -7.34 -23.16 -31.57
CA ASP A 82 -7.46 -21.79 -32.06
C ASP A 82 -6.89 -20.79 -31.07
N ALA A 83 -6.22 -19.78 -31.57
CA ALA A 83 -5.64 -18.72 -30.77
C ALA A 83 -6.71 -17.85 -30.07
N VAL A 84 -6.38 -17.41 -28.89
CA VAL A 84 -7.11 -16.38 -28.14
C VAL A 84 -6.22 -15.18 -27.91
N ALA A 85 -6.82 -14.02 -27.67
CA ALA A 85 -6.14 -12.83 -27.19
C ALA A 85 -7.03 -12.12 -26.17
N ALA A 86 -6.42 -11.23 -25.39
CA ALA A 86 -7.12 -10.48 -24.35
C ALA A 86 -6.57 -9.06 -24.23
N ASN A 87 -7.36 -8.18 -23.63
CA ASN A 87 -6.95 -6.83 -23.25
C ASN A 87 -7.62 -6.38 -21.95
N VAL A 88 -7.01 -5.39 -21.33
CA VAL A 88 -7.58 -4.65 -20.20
C VAL A 88 -8.17 -3.35 -20.69
N VAL A 89 -9.38 -3.00 -20.23
CA VAL A 89 -10.00 -1.71 -20.42
C VAL A 89 -10.15 -1.04 -19.06
N LEU A 90 -9.44 0.07 -18.85
CA LEU A 90 -9.65 0.95 -17.70
C LEU A 90 -10.78 1.93 -18.01
N LYS A 91 -11.65 2.19 -17.04
CA LYS A 91 -12.62 3.29 -17.09
C LYS A 91 -12.30 4.28 -15.97
N ASP A 92 -12.28 5.55 -16.36
CA ASP A 92 -12.03 6.64 -15.42
C ASP A 92 -13.20 6.86 -14.44
N PRO A 93 -13.07 7.76 -13.44
CA PRO A 93 -14.15 8.05 -12.49
C PRO A 93 -15.46 8.53 -13.14
N GLU A 94 -15.41 9.11 -14.33
CA GLU A 94 -16.57 9.51 -15.12
C GLU A 94 -17.16 8.37 -15.97
N GLY A 95 -16.59 7.17 -15.87
CA GLY A 95 -17.03 5.97 -16.59
C GLY A 95 -16.59 5.92 -18.05
N ARG A 96 -15.71 6.82 -18.52
CA ARG A 96 -15.17 6.83 -19.87
C ARG A 96 -14.10 5.76 -20.00
N ALA A 97 -14.24 4.91 -21.02
CA ALA A 97 -13.22 3.92 -21.33
C ALA A 97 -11.97 4.60 -21.93
N GLY A 98 -10.82 4.29 -21.37
CA GLY A 98 -9.52 4.62 -21.94
C GLY A 98 -9.16 3.68 -23.10
N PRO A 99 -8.01 3.89 -23.74
CA PRO A 99 -7.47 2.91 -24.67
C PRO A 99 -7.27 1.57 -23.94
N TRP A 100 -7.57 0.49 -24.64
CA TRP A 100 -7.35 -0.85 -24.12
C TRP A 100 -5.87 -1.22 -24.16
N THR A 101 -5.43 -1.99 -23.14
CA THR A 101 -4.05 -2.45 -23.02
C THR A 101 -3.99 -3.94 -23.39
N PRO A 102 -3.25 -4.33 -24.43
CA PRO A 102 -3.11 -5.73 -24.81
C PRO A 102 -2.50 -6.56 -23.68
N MET A 103 -3.07 -7.74 -23.42
CA MET A 103 -2.51 -8.74 -22.51
C MET A 103 -1.61 -9.69 -23.27
N ARG A 104 -0.63 -10.24 -22.56
CA ARG A 104 0.24 -11.33 -23.07
C ARG A 104 0.17 -12.50 -22.11
N GLU A 105 0.43 -13.71 -22.63
CA GLU A 105 0.57 -14.88 -21.78
C GLU A 105 1.80 -14.71 -20.88
N LEU A 106 1.62 -14.88 -19.57
CA LEU A 106 2.68 -14.64 -18.57
C LEU A 106 3.69 -15.79 -18.53
N ALA A 107 3.19 -17.02 -18.71
CA ALA A 107 4.03 -18.20 -18.82
C ALA A 107 3.40 -19.18 -19.81
N PRO A 108 4.15 -19.68 -20.82
CA PRO A 108 3.61 -20.55 -21.86
C PRO A 108 2.89 -21.79 -21.30
N GLY A 109 1.68 -22.04 -21.80
CA GLY A 109 0.87 -23.20 -21.43
C GLY A 109 0.17 -23.10 -20.06
N THR A 110 0.14 -21.93 -19.46
CA THR A 110 -0.59 -21.70 -18.19
C THR A 110 -1.96 -21.05 -18.38
N ASP A 111 -2.27 -20.61 -19.59
CA ASP A 111 -3.46 -19.81 -19.90
C ASP A 111 -3.58 -18.54 -19.05
N ARG A 112 -2.52 -18.16 -18.34
CA ARG A 112 -2.48 -16.96 -17.51
C ARG A 112 -1.99 -15.77 -18.32
N TRP A 113 -2.84 -14.78 -18.47
CA TRP A 113 -2.61 -13.56 -19.24
C TRP A 113 -2.46 -12.37 -18.32
N GLY A 114 -1.60 -11.42 -18.69
CA GLY A 114 -1.37 -10.21 -17.91
C GLY A 114 -1.06 -9.00 -18.76
N ALA A 115 -1.42 -7.83 -18.22
CA ALA A 115 -1.04 -6.53 -18.76
C ALA A 115 -0.72 -5.57 -17.63
N THR A 116 0.28 -4.74 -17.86
CA THR A 116 0.65 -3.66 -16.94
C THR A 116 -0.16 -2.41 -17.28
N VAL A 117 -0.79 -1.81 -16.27
CA VAL A 117 -1.64 -0.63 -16.40
C VAL A 117 -1.20 0.47 -15.44
N THR A 118 -1.57 1.71 -15.75
CA THR A 118 -1.30 2.90 -14.92
C THR A 118 -2.54 3.78 -14.92
N ALA A 119 -3.02 4.16 -13.73
CA ALA A 119 -4.09 5.15 -13.60
C ALA A 119 -3.51 6.56 -13.43
N GLY A 120 -4.00 7.53 -14.20
CA GLY A 120 -3.41 8.85 -14.32
C GLY A 120 -3.94 9.90 -13.33
N ALA A 121 -5.03 9.65 -12.63
CA ALA A 121 -5.68 10.61 -11.74
C ALA A 121 -6.35 9.91 -10.54
N PRO A 122 -6.49 10.59 -9.40
CA PRO A 122 -7.24 10.07 -8.27
C PRO A 122 -8.72 9.88 -8.59
N GLY A 123 -9.36 8.94 -7.93
CA GLY A 123 -10.80 8.68 -8.01
C GLY A 123 -11.15 7.20 -8.06
N LEU A 124 -12.44 6.92 -8.14
CA LEU A 124 -12.94 5.55 -8.24
C LEU A 124 -13.01 5.13 -9.71
N TRP A 125 -12.02 4.39 -10.14
CA TRP A 125 -11.91 3.77 -11.45
C TRP A 125 -12.55 2.38 -11.46
N SER A 126 -12.64 1.80 -12.64
CA SER A 126 -12.92 0.38 -12.80
C SER A 126 -12.13 -0.22 -13.95
N PHE A 127 -12.01 -1.53 -13.97
CA PHE A 127 -11.38 -2.25 -15.06
C PHE A 127 -12.15 -3.52 -15.44
N THR A 128 -12.00 -3.90 -16.70
CA THR A 128 -12.60 -5.09 -17.29
C THR A 128 -11.54 -5.77 -18.13
N VAL A 129 -11.51 -7.10 -18.11
CA VAL A 129 -10.73 -7.91 -19.04
C VAL A 129 -11.65 -8.36 -20.15
N GLU A 130 -11.30 -8.08 -21.39
CA GLU A 130 -11.97 -8.59 -22.59
C GLU A 130 -11.10 -9.64 -23.24
N ALA A 131 -11.67 -10.77 -23.59
CA ALA A 131 -11.00 -11.83 -24.34
C ALA A 131 -11.78 -12.16 -25.61
N TRP A 132 -11.07 -12.62 -26.65
CA TRP A 132 -11.67 -12.96 -27.92
C TRP A 132 -10.88 -14.06 -28.64
N GLY A 133 -11.54 -14.74 -29.58
CA GLY A 133 -10.86 -15.62 -30.53
C GLY A 133 -10.10 -14.80 -31.55
N ASP A 134 -8.83 -15.12 -31.77
CA ASP A 134 -7.96 -14.46 -32.74
C ASP A 134 -7.80 -15.32 -34.01
N PRO A 135 -8.70 -15.14 -35.01
CA PRO A 135 -8.67 -15.95 -36.21
C PRO A 135 -7.46 -15.64 -37.10
N VAL A 136 -6.90 -14.43 -36.99
CA VAL A 136 -5.72 -14.06 -37.77
C VAL A 136 -4.49 -14.81 -37.26
N THR A 137 -4.27 -14.84 -35.96
CA THR A 137 -3.16 -15.61 -35.35
C THR A 137 -3.33 -17.11 -35.61
N THR A 138 -4.56 -17.64 -35.49
CA THR A 138 -4.87 -19.04 -35.83
C THR A 138 -4.50 -19.36 -37.28
N TRP A 139 -4.96 -18.52 -38.21
CA TRP A 139 -4.65 -18.70 -39.64
C TRP A 139 -3.15 -18.60 -39.91
N ARG A 140 -2.46 -17.61 -39.35
CA ARG A 140 -1.00 -17.45 -39.50
C ARG A 140 -0.23 -18.70 -39.09
N HIS A 141 -0.57 -19.27 -37.94
CA HIS A 141 0.03 -20.51 -37.45
C HIS A 141 -0.17 -21.66 -38.45
N HIS A 142 -1.39 -21.87 -38.95
CA HIS A 142 -1.69 -22.89 -39.92
C HIS A 142 -0.98 -22.65 -41.26
N ALA A 143 -0.97 -21.40 -41.75
CA ALA A 143 -0.36 -21.02 -43.02
C ALA A 143 1.16 -21.25 -43.03
N GLN A 144 1.83 -20.92 -41.92
CA GLN A 144 3.28 -21.17 -41.75
C GLN A 144 3.67 -22.63 -41.75
N ILE A 145 2.75 -23.56 -41.45
CA ILE A 145 2.94 -24.98 -41.47
C ILE A 145 2.52 -25.59 -42.84
N LYS A 146 1.29 -25.26 -43.26
CA LYS A 146 0.69 -25.91 -44.45
C LYS A 146 1.31 -25.45 -45.77
N ILE A 147 1.60 -24.16 -45.94
CA ILE A 147 2.13 -23.61 -47.20
C ILE A 147 3.51 -24.18 -47.53
N PRO A 148 4.50 -24.23 -46.63
CA PRO A 148 5.77 -24.87 -46.90
C PRO A 148 5.64 -26.38 -47.16
N ALA A 149 4.66 -27.06 -46.55
CA ALA A 149 4.37 -28.45 -46.77
C ALA A 149 3.59 -28.74 -48.08
N GLY A 150 3.19 -27.70 -48.83
CA GLY A 150 2.39 -27.85 -50.06
C GLY A 150 0.96 -28.34 -49.81
N MET A 151 0.46 -28.18 -48.59
CA MET A 151 -0.88 -28.64 -48.21
C MET A 151 -1.91 -27.52 -48.36
N ASP A 152 -2.95 -27.72 -49.14
CA ASP A 152 -4.08 -26.80 -49.37
C ASP A 152 -3.65 -25.35 -49.67
N THR A 153 -2.51 -25.17 -50.32
CA THR A 153 -1.80 -23.86 -50.43
C THR A 153 -2.69 -22.73 -50.89
N GLU A 154 -3.39 -22.92 -52.01
CA GLU A 154 -4.26 -21.84 -52.58
C GLU A 154 -5.48 -21.55 -51.69
N LEU A 155 -6.05 -22.61 -51.10
CA LEU A 155 -7.17 -22.45 -50.14
C LEU A 155 -6.73 -21.65 -48.89
N VAL A 156 -5.59 -21.98 -48.31
CA VAL A 156 -5.05 -21.32 -47.12
C VAL A 156 -4.72 -19.86 -47.43
N LEU A 157 -4.18 -19.54 -48.62
CA LEU A 157 -3.90 -18.17 -49.00
C LEU A 157 -5.21 -17.33 -49.19
N GLU A 158 -6.25 -17.95 -49.78
CA GLU A 158 -7.57 -17.25 -49.94
C GLU A 158 -8.28 -17.09 -48.57
N GLU A 159 -8.19 -18.08 -47.68
CA GLU A 159 -8.68 -17.94 -46.30
C GLU A 159 -8.03 -16.73 -45.59
N GLY A 160 -6.71 -16.58 -45.71
CA GLY A 160 -5.98 -15.44 -45.21
C GLY A 160 -6.42 -14.10 -45.84
N ALA A 161 -6.58 -14.08 -47.16
CA ALA A 161 -7.06 -12.87 -47.85
C ALA A 161 -8.42 -12.41 -47.34
N ARG A 162 -9.37 -13.35 -47.11
CA ARG A 162 -10.70 -13.04 -46.53
C ARG A 162 -10.63 -12.55 -45.09
N LEU A 163 -9.76 -13.15 -44.28
CA LEU A 163 -9.55 -12.71 -42.90
C LEU A 163 -9.00 -11.27 -42.84
N TYR A 164 -8.01 -10.98 -43.68
CA TYR A 164 -7.42 -9.65 -43.75
C TYR A 164 -8.39 -8.61 -44.36
N GLU A 165 -9.27 -8.98 -45.29
CA GLU A 165 -10.37 -8.09 -45.76
C GLU A 165 -11.31 -7.74 -44.60
N ARG A 166 -11.67 -8.73 -43.82
CA ARG A 166 -12.52 -8.48 -42.62
C ARG A 166 -11.79 -7.63 -41.58
N ALA A 167 -10.48 -7.88 -41.33
CA ALA A 167 -9.68 -7.04 -40.45
C ALA A 167 -9.57 -5.61 -40.95
N ALA A 168 -9.34 -5.40 -42.27
CA ALA A 168 -9.26 -4.08 -42.88
C ALA A 168 -10.54 -3.26 -42.70
N ALA A 169 -11.71 -3.90 -42.66
CA ALA A 169 -12.98 -3.21 -42.43
C ALA A 169 -13.07 -2.56 -41.02
N GLY A 170 -12.30 -3.04 -40.04
CA GLY A 170 -12.20 -2.47 -38.69
C GLY A 170 -11.09 -1.44 -38.51
N VAL A 171 -10.26 -1.21 -39.55
CA VAL A 171 -9.13 -0.26 -39.49
C VAL A 171 -9.55 1.09 -40.05
N PRO A 172 -9.24 2.21 -39.34
CA PRO A 172 -9.54 3.56 -39.87
C PRO A 172 -8.91 3.81 -41.24
N ASP A 173 -9.68 4.52 -42.10
CA ASP A 173 -9.25 4.88 -43.45
C ASP A 173 -8.33 6.12 -43.48
N ASP A 174 -7.16 5.98 -42.85
CA ASP A 174 -6.10 6.98 -42.71
C ASP A 174 -4.74 6.51 -43.30
N GLY A 175 -4.81 5.59 -44.28
CA GLY A 175 -3.66 4.94 -44.89
C GLY A 175 -3.26 3.59 -44.21
N ARG A 176 -3.66 3.36 -42.99
CA ARG A 176 -3.40 2.07 -42.27
C ARG A 176 -4.19 0.90 -42.86
N ASN A 177 -5.43 1.15 -43.24
CA ASN A 177 -6.27 0.23 -44.00
C ASN A 177 -5.56 -0.22 -45.29
N GLY A 178 -4.89 0.69 -45.99
CA GLY A 178 -4.13 0.41 -47.21
C GLY A 178 -3.02 -0.64 -47.04
N VAL A 179 -2.40 -0.72 -45.86
CA VAL A 179 -1.37 -1.74 -45.51
C VAL A 179 -1.99 -3.13 -45.53
N ILE A 180 -3.13 -3.30 -44.85
CA ILE A 180 -3.84 -4.58 -44.79
C ILE A 180 -4.37 -4.98 -46.18
N LEU A 181 -4.95 -4.02 -46.91
CA LEU A 181 -5.43 -4.29 -48.27
C LEU A 181 -4.31 -4.59 -49.27
N ALA A 182 -3.08 -4.09 -49.06
CA ALA A 182 -1.91 -4.48 -49.84
C ALA A 182 -1.53 -5.94 -49.58
N ALA A 183 -1.58 -6.37 -48.31
CA ALA A 183 -1.37 -7.78 -47.94
C ALA A 183 -2.44 -8.70 -48.59
N VAL A 184 -3.71 -8.29 -48.59
CA VAL A 184 -4.80 -9.02 -49.30
C VAL A 184 -4.48 -9.22 -50.77
N ARG A 185 -4.09 -8.14 -51.48
CA ARG A 185 -3.71 -8.22 -52.91
C ARG A 185 -2.52 -9.18 -53.12
N ALA A 186 -1.52 -9.10 -52.22
CA ALA A 186 -0.35 -9.95 -52.32
C ALA A 186 -0.68 -11.45 -52.07
N LEU A 187 -1.59 -11.76 -51.15
CA LEU A 187 -2.06 -13.12 -50.91
C LEU A 187 -2.75 -13.74 -52.11
N ARG A 188 -3.42 -12.93 -52.94
CA ARG A 188 -4.12 -13.36 -54.16
C ARG A 188 -3.28 -13.26 -55.46
N ASP A 189 -2.06 -12.73 -55.38
CA ASP A 189 -1.20 -12.56 -56.53
C ASP A 189 -0.54 -13.89 -56.99
N GLU A 190 -1.25 -14.62 -57.83
CA GLU A 190 -0.77 -15.94 -58.35
C GLU A 190 0.51 -15.83 -59.19
N SER A 191 0.93 -14.62 -59.59
CA SER A 191 2.22 -14.45 -60.26
C SER A 191 3.43 -14.60 -59.37
N ARG A 192 3.21 -14.65 -58.04
CA ARG A 192 4.25 -14.83 -57.00
C ARG A 192 4.24 -16.23 -56.44
N PRO A 193 5.42 -16.73 -56.05
CA PRO A 193 5.50 -17.98 -55.24
C PRO A 193 4.68 -17.86 -53.94
N ALA A 194 4.04 -18.94 -53.54
CA ALA A 194 3.20 -18.98 -52.33
C ALA A 194 3.91 -18.47 -51.06
N ALA A 195 5.18 -18.81 -50.88
CA ALA A 195 5.98 -18.32 -49.77
C ALA A 195 6.16 -16.78 -49.78
N ALA A 196 6.31 -16.17 -50.93
CA ALA A 196 6.39 -14.69 -51.07
C ALA A 196 5.04 -14.03 -50.81
N ARG A 197 3.93 -14.66 -51.22
CA ARG A 197 2.55 -14.22 -50.92
C ARG A 197 2.28 -14.23 -49.42
N LEU A 198 2.65 -15.31 -48.74
CA LEU A 198 2.54 -15.44 -47.27
C LEU A 198 3.41 -14.37 -46.58
N ALA A 199 4.67 -14.23 -46.97
CA ALA A 199 5.58 -13.25 -46.34
C ALA A 199 5.04 -11.81 -46.40
N ALA A 200 4.32 -11.44 -47.45
CA ALA A 200 3.70 -10.12 -47.58
C ALA A 200 2.57 -9.85 -46.56
N ALA A 201 1.98 -10.90 -45.96
CA ALA A 201 0.99 -10.83 -44.90
C ALA A 201 1.58 -10.89 -43.49
N LEU A 202 2.89 -11.08 -43.37
CA LEU A 202 3.62 -11.23 -42.09
C LEU A 202 4.67 -10.12 -41.91
N THR A 203 4.46 -8.96 -42.50
CA THR A 203 5.40 -7.84 -42.37
C THR A 203 5.18 -7.08 -41.05
N PRO A 204 6.22 -6.43 -40.49
CA PRO A 204 6.10 -5.63 -39.26
C PRO A 204 5.03 -4.53 -39.37
N GLU A 205 4.83 -3.93 -40.56
CA GLU A 205 3.82 -2.92 -40.80
C GLU A 205 2.40 -3.49 -40.67
N VAL A 206 2.17 -4.70 -41.19
CA VAL A 206 0.90 -5.43 -41.03
C VAL A 206 0.67 -5.78 -39.56
N ASP A 207 1.70 -6.27 -38.87
CA ASP A 207 1.63 -6.59 -37.44
C ASP A 207 1.24 -5.37 -36.61
N ALA A 208 1.91 -4.24 -36.79
CA ALA A 208 1.61 -3.01 -36.07
C ALA A 208 0.16 -2.51 -36.23
N VAL A 209 -0.43 -2.71 -37.45
CA VAL A 209 -1.84 -2.36 -37.68
C VAL A 209 -2.77 -3.35 -36.98
N LEU A 210 -2.49 -4.67 -37.06
CA LEU A 210 -3.34 -5.71 -36.48
C LEU A 210 -3.26 -5.74 -34.95
N GLU A 211 -2.10 -5.42 -34.36
CA GLU A 211 -1.98 -5.23 -32.90
C GLU A 211 -2.87 -4.10 -32.38
N ARG A 212 -2.96 -3.02 -33.16
CA ARG A 212 -3.77 -1.86 -32.77
C ARG A 212 -5.26 -2.04 -33.10
N TYR A 213 -5.58 -2.77 -34.16
CA TYR A 213 -6.93 -3.00 -34.67
C TYR A 213 -7.15 -4.48 -34.99
N PRO A 214 -7.14 -5.36 -33.98
CA PRO A 214 -7.29 -6.79 -34.20
C PRO A 214 -8.69 -7.16 -34.70
N LEU A 215 -8.77 -8.21 -35.51
CA LEU A 215 -10.05 -8.84 -35.85
C LEU A 215 -10.47 -9.70 -34.65
N ARG A 216 -11.45 -9.23 -33.88
CA ARG A 216 -11.93 -9.86 -32.66
C ARG A 216 -13.22 -10.62 -32.90
N GLU A 217 -13.23 -11.90 -32.60
CA GLU A 217 -14.40 -12.78 -32.68
C GLU A 217 -14.78 -13.33 -31.31
N LEU A 218 -16.08 -13.60 -31.11
CA LEU A 218 -16.58 -14.27 -29.91
C LEU A 218 -16.19 -13.55 -28.61
N ILE A 219 -16.23 -12.22 -28.58
CA ILE A 219 -15.76 -11.40 -27.46
C ILE A 219 -16.52 -11.77 -26.18
N THR A 220 -15.79 -11.99 -25.10
CA THR A 220 -16.27 -12.12 -23.73
C THR A 220 -15.62 -11.06 -22.87
N ALA A 221 -16.41 -10.33 -22.10
CA ALA A 221 -15.91 -9.40 -21.09
C ALA A 221 -16.12 -9.96 -19.68
N SER A 222 -15.17 -9.76 -18.79
CA SER A 222 -15.34 -10.02 -17.37
C SER A 222 -16.35 -9.05 -16.73
N GLU A 223 -16.73 -9.33 -15.48
CA GLU A 223 -17.37 -8.30 -14.66
C GLU A 223 -16.43 -7.11 -14.50
N SER A 224 -17.02 -5.91 -14.35
CA SER A 224 -16.25 -4.69 -14.05
C SER A 224 -15.85 -4.70 -12.59
N LEU A 225 -14.55 -4.61 -12.32
CA LEU A 225 -13.98 -4.60 -10.97
C LEU A 225 -13.59 -3.18 -10.55
N PRO A 226 -13.89 -2.76 -9.32
CA PRO A 226 -13.58 -1.41 -8.84
C PRO A 226 -12.10 -1.27 -8.49
N LEU A 227 -11.56 -0.07 -8.79
CA LEU A 227 -10.19 0.33 -8.50
C LEU A 227 -10.19 1.74 -7.90
N LEU A 228 -9.78 1.88 -6.65
CA LEU A 228 -9.61 3.18 -6.00
C LEU A 228 -8.19 3.68 -6.25
N VAL A 229 -8.08 4.80 -6.93
CA VAL A 229 -6.80 5.49 -7.17
C VAL A 229 -6.70 6.68 -6.24
N GLU A 230 -5.66 6.72 -5.43
CA GLU A 230 -5.43 7.75 -4.43
C GLU A 230 -4.20 8.60 -4.78
N ARG A 231 -3.94 9.67 -4.03
CA ARG A 231 -2.72 10.47 -4.22
C ARG A 231 -1.46 9.68 -3.88
N GLU A 232 -0.32 10.02 -4.50
CA GLU A 232 0.96 9.31 -4.33
C GLU A 232 1.36 9.13 -2.86
N ARG A 233 1.09 10.15 -2.00
CA ARG A 233 1.41 10.10 -0.57
C ARG A 233 0.74 8.94 0.19
N ALA A 234 -0.35 8.39 -0.32
CA ALA A 234 -0.97 7.21 0.26
C ALA A 234 -0.11 5.94 0.13
N LEU A 235 0.86 5.92 -0.81
CA LEU A 235 1.81 4.81 -1.00
C LEU A 235 3.22 5.16 -0.57
N PHE A 236 3.71 6.37 -0.92
CA PHE A 236 5.11 6.75 -0.77
C PHE A 236 5.29 7.93 0.18
N GLY A 237 6.19 7.76 1.17
CA GLY A 237 6.58 8.83 2.08
C GLY A 237 7.54 8.37 3.17
N SER A 238 8.22 9.34 3.76
CA SER A 238 9.11 9.15 4.91
C SER A 238 8.58 9.97 6.07
N TRP A 239 8.38 9.35 7.23
CA TRP A 239 7.68 9.92 8.38
C TRP A 239 8.62 10.17 9.55
N TYR A 240 8.45 11.31 10.22
CA TYR A 240 9.16 11.64 11.43
C TYR A 240 8.18 11.99 12.55
N GLU A 241 8.16 11.18 13.60
CA GLU A 241 7.32 11.40 14.79
C GLU A 241 8.11 12.16 15.85
N PHE A 242 7.55 13.22 16.42
CA PHE A 242 8.12 13.90 17.58
C PHE A 242 7.07 14.61 18.42
N PHE A 243 7.42 14.87 19.68
CA PHE A 243 6.57 15.55 20.63
C PHE A 243 6.90 17.07 20.66
N PRO A 244 6.04 17.96 20.15
CA PRO A 244 6.27 19.40 20.20
C PRO A 244 6.56 19.92 21.61
N ARG A 245 5.96 19.30 22.63
CA ARG A 245 6.14 19.67 24.04
C ARG A 245 7.57 19.46 24.57
N SER A 246 8.37 18.62 23.95
CA SER A 246 9.78 18.39 24.31
C SER A 246 10.75 19.37 23.66
N GLU A 247 10.29 20.15 22.68
CA GLU A 247 11.11 21.15 21.98
C GLU A 247 11.10 22.51 22.72
N GLY A 248 11.33 22.46 24.04
CA GLY A 248 11.42 23.65 24.90
C GLY A 248 12.76 24.36 24.83
N THR A 249 12.92 25.31 25.76
CA THR A 249 14.20 25.98 25.99
C THR A 249 14.62 25.77 27.46
N PRO A 250 15.88 26.05 27.82
CA PRO A 250 16.31 25.94 29.22
C PRO A 250 15.45 26.78 30.19
N GLU A 251 14.94 27.93 29.72
CA GLU A 251 14.11 28.84 30.52
C GLU A 251 12.65 28.38 30.58
N ARG A 252 12.17 27.68 29.55
CA ARG A 252 10.85 27.11 29.44
C ARG A 252 10.95 25.68 28.91
N PRO A 253 11.07 24.69 29.80
CA PRO A 253 11.26 23.28 29.39
C PRO A 253 10.11 22.72 28.54
N HIS A 254 8.86 23.12 28.80
CA HIS A 254 7.72 22.74 27.95
C HIS A 254 7.77 23.51 26.62
N GLY A 255 7.88 22.78 25.52
CA GLY A 255 7.86 23.32 24.17
C GLY A 255 6.50 23.88 23.76
N THR A 256 6.51 24.75 22.78
CA THR A 256 5.35 25.33 22.11
C THR A 256 5.44 25.03 20.61
N PHE A 257 4.37 25.26 19.85
CA PHE A 257 4.44 25.19 18.38
C PHE A 257 5.52 26.12 17.81
N ARG A 258 5.72 27.31 18.43
CA ARG A 258 6.76 28.26 18.01
C ARG A 258 8.17 27.74 18.24
N THR A 259 8.42 27.05 19.34
CA THR A 259 9.73 26.46 19.62
C THR A 259 9.94 25.15 18.82
N ALA A 260 8.92 24.33 18.70
CA ALA A 260 8.95 23.08 17.95
C ALA A 260 9.21 23.29 16.46
N ALA A 261 8.72 24.39 15.87
CA ALA A 261 8.99 24.72 14.47
C ALA A 261 10.48 24.87 14.14
N ARG A 262 11.35 25.12 15.13
CA ARG A 262 12.81 25.17 14.94
C ARG A 262 13.40 23.83 14.52
N ARG A 263 12.70 22.72 14.81
CA ARG A 263 13.10 21.37 14.43
C ARG A 263 12.80 21.04 12.97
N LEU A 264 11.77 21.68 12.37
CA LEU A 264 11.28 21.37 11.01
C LEU A 264 12.38 21.44 9.92
N PRO A 265 13.29 22.45 9.88
CA PRO A 265 14.34 22.48 8.87
C PRO A 265 15.28 21.26 8.93
N ALA A 266 15.63 20.79 10.13
CA ALA A 266 16.49 19.61 10.30
C ALA A 266 15.78 18.33 9.87
N ILE A 267 14.48 18.20 10.15
CA ILE A 267 13.65 17.07 9.70
C ILE A 267 13.56 17.07 8.17
N ALA A 268 13.29 18.21 7.55
CA ALA A 268 13.25 18.36 6.10
C ALA A 268 14.61 18.06 5.45
N ALA A 269 15.73 18.50 6.06
CA ALA A 269 17.09 18.22 5.59
C ALA A 269 17.42 16.73 5.62
N MET A 270 16.90 15.95 6.57
CA MET A 270 16.98 14.49 6.57
C MET A 270 16.12 13.83 5.50
N GLY A 271 15.32 14.58 4.74
CA GLY A 271 14.53 14.07 3.63
C GLY A 271 13.21 13.44 4.04
N PHE A 272 12.65 13.77 5.19
CA PHE A 272 11.29 13.37 5.56
C PHE A 272 10.23 14.15 4.77
N ASP A 273 9.05 13.59 4.65
CA ASP A 273 7.90 14.14 3.94
C ASP A 273 6.75 14.47 4.86
N VAL A 274 6.62 13.74 5.96
CA VAL A 274 5.50 13.84 6.91
C VAL A 274 6.05 13.98 8.32
N VAL A 275 5.56 14.98 9.03
CA VAL A 275 5.78 15.17 10.45
C VAL A 275 4.54 14.69 11.20
N TYR A 276 4.69 13.63 11.98
CA TYR A 276 3.63 13.08 12.80
C TYR A 276 3.74 13.63 14.24
N LEU A 277 2.65 14.21 14.71
CA LEU A 277 2.51 14.76 16.05
C LEU A 277 1.61 13.84 16.89
N PRO A 278 2.10 13.29 18.03
CA PRO A 278 1.23 12.74 19.05
C PRO A 278 0.14 13.74 19.47
N PRO A 279 -0.94 13.32 20.18
CA PRO A 279 -2.05 14.19 20.47
C PRO A 279 -1.62 15.54 21.07
N ILE A 280 -2.12 16.62 20.47
CA ILE A 280 -1.81 18.02 20.82
C ILE A 280 -2.89 18.67 21.68
N HIS A 281 -3.83 17.85 22.17
CA HIS A 281 -5.05 18.26 22.87
C HIS A 281 -4.80 18.48 24.37
N PRO A 282 -5.69 19.19 25.09
CA PRO A 282 -5.66 19.28 26.54
C PRO A 282 -5.63 17.89 27.18
N ILE A 283 -4.84 17.74 28.25
CA ILE A 283 -4.63 16.47 28.96
C ILE A 283 -5.34 16.52 30.30
N GLY A 284 -6.07 15.46 30.66
CA GLY A 284 -6.76 15.34 31.94
C GLY A 284 -5.83 15.39 33.15
N THR A 285 -6.39 15.80 34.29
CA THR A 285 -5.68 15.85 35.58
C THR A 285 -6.09 14.72 36.49
N THR A 286 -7.33 14.21 36.37
CA THR A 286 -7.84 13.10 37.17
C THR A 286 -7.13 11.80 36.77
N PHE A 287 -6.55 11.12 37.75
CA PHE A 287 -5.72 9.92 37.55
C PHE A 287 -4.52 10.12 36.62
N ARG A 288 -4.04 11.33 36.45
CA ARG A 288 -2.88 11.65 35.62
C ARG A 288 -1.70 10.76 35.98
N LYS A 289 -1.06 10.21 34.94
CA LYS A 289 0.17 9.40 35.10
C LYS A 289 1.38 10.30 35.30
N GLY A 290 2.27 9.86 36.17
CA GLY A 290 3.59 10.47 36.36
C GLY A 290 4.67 9.78 35.54
N ARG A 291 5.92 10.20 35.74
CA ARG A 291 7.11 9.67 35.05
C ARG A 291 7.15 8.14 35.07
N ASN A 292 7.61 7.56 33.95
CA ASN A 292 7.72 6.11 33.80
C ASN A 292 6.42 5.36 34.15
N ASN A 293 5.26 5.94 33.82
CA ASN A 293 3.93 5.36 34.02
C ASN A 293 3.55 5.14 35.50
N THR A 294 4.06 5.95 36.41
CA THR A 294 3.61 5.89 37.81
C THR A 294 2.14 6.27 37.93
N LEU A 295 1.44 5.68 38.93
CA LEU A 295 -0.02 5.86 39.10
C LEU A 295 -0.44 7.24 39.60
N SER A 296 0.50 8.03 40.10
CA SER A 296 0.26 9.36 40.63
C SER A 296 1.25 10.34 40.03
N ALA A 297 0.72 11.42 39.44
CA ALA A 297 1.52 12.52 38.94
C ALA A 297 1.94 13.46 40.07
N GLY A 298 3.19 13.95 40.01
CA GLY A 298 3.64 15.11 40.77
C GLY A 298 3.21 16.40 40.08
N PRO A 299 3.46 17.55 40.76
CA PRO A 299 3.07 18.89 40.22
C PRO A 299 3.74 19.23 38.88
N GLU A 300 4.91 18.66 38.60
CA GLU A 300 5.71 18.92 37.40
C GLU A 300 5.43 17.91 36.27
N ASP A 301 4.59 16.89 36.51
CA ASP A 301 4.34 15.85 35.55
C ASP A 301 3.33 16.30 34.49
N VAL A 302 3.73 16.24 33.22
CA VAL A 302 2.97 16.71 32.06
C VAL A 302 1.81 15.80 31.65
N GLY A 303 1.75 14.58 32.17
CA GLY A 303 0.72 13.60 31.81
C GLY A 303 0.93 12.96 30.45
N VAL A 304 -0.01 12.10 30.06
CA VAL A 304 0.00 11.32 28.81
C VAL A 304 -0.83 12.04 27.77
N PRO A 305 -0.29 12.34 26.56
CA PRO A 305 -1.04 13.04 25.50
C PRO A 305 -2.30 12.30 25.07
N TRP A 306 -2.32 10.97 25.16
CA TRP A 306 -3.48 10.14 24.79
C TRP A 306 -4.61 10.15 25.85
N ALA A 307 -4.39 10.74 27.04
CA ALA A 307 -5.44 11.00 28.03
C ALA A 307 -6.12 12.36 27.69
N ILE A 308 -6.82 12.39 26.56
CA ILE A 308 -7.35 13.61 25.93
C ILE A 308 -8.52 14.17 26.71
N GLY A 309 -8.48 15.46 26.96
CA GLY A 309 -9.58 16.28 27.47
C GLY A 309 -9.36 16.78 28.88
N SER A 310 -9.72 18.04 29.05
CA SER A 310 -9.75 18.77 30.33
C SER A 310 -10.82 19.85 30.25
N PRO A 311 -11.03 20.70 31.30
CA PRO A 311 -11.93 21.82 31.21
C PRO A 311 -11.61 22.80 30.08
N GLU A 312 -10.36 22.84 29.60
CA GLU A 312 -9.91 23.68 28.50
C GLU A 312 -10.35 23.15 27.13
N GLY A 313 -10.83 21.91 27.00
CA GLY A 313 -11.35 21.36 25.77
C GLY A 313 -11.07 19.86 25.56
N GLY A 314 -11.48 19.36 24.41
CA GLY A 314 -11.35 17.96 24.00
C GLY A 314 -10.52 17.79 22.73
N HIS A 315 -11.00 16.91 21.84
CA HIS A 315 -10.33 16.54 20.59
C HIS A 315 -10.25 17.64 19.54
N ASP A 316 -10.95 18.73 19.72
CA ASP A 316 -10.97 19.91 18.84
C ASP A 316 -10.27 21.14 19.46
N ALA A 317 -9.51 20.94 20.53
CA ALA A 317 -8.77 22.00 21.23
C ALA A 317 -7.26 21.74 21.25
N VAL A 318 -6.48 22.79 21.28
CA VAL A 318 -5.03 22.77 21.45
C VAL A 318 -4.69 22.81 22.95
N HIS A 319 -3.69 22.04 23.38
CA HIS A 319 -3.16 22.10 24.74
C HIS A 319 -2.63 23.52 25.04
N PRO A 320 -3.07 24.21 26.12
CA PRO A 320 -2.69 25.60 26.39
C PRO A 320 -1.18 25.87 26.43
N ASP A 321 -0.38 24.88 26.91
CA ASP A 321 1.07 25.04 26.98
C ASP A 321 1.75 24.94 25.61
N LEU A 322 1.11 24.36 24.60
CA LEU A 322 1.60 24.33 23.23
C LEU A 322 1.36 25.64 22.49
N GLY A 323 0.36 26.40 22.89
CA GLY A 323 -0.04 27.69 22.30
C GLY A 323 -1.52 27.74 21.94
N THR A 324 -1.86 28.59 20.98
CA THR A 324 -3.21 28.77 20.47
C THR A 324 -3.43 28.01 19.17
N ILE A 325 -4.68 28.03 18.66
CA ILE A 325 -4.98 27.44 17.34
C ILE A 325 -4.26 28.20 16.22
N GLU A 326 -4.07 29.52 16.36
CA GLU A 326 -3.33 30.36 15.42
C GLU A 326 -1.82 30.03 15.46
N ASP A 327 -1.28 29.59 16.59
CA ASP A 327 0.10 29.07 16.68
C ASP A 327 0.23 27.72 15.97
N PHE A 328 -0.81 26.88 16.04
CA PHE A 328 -0.88 25.63 15.29
C PHE A 328 -0.95 25.89 13.77
N ASP A 329 -1.85 26.80 13.34
CA ASP A 329 -1.95 27.19 11.92
C ASP A 329 -0.62 27.69 11.37
N TRP A 330 0.07 28.53 12.15
CA TRP A 330 1.40 28.99 11.80
C TRP A 330 2.42 27.84 11.72
N PHE A 331 2.37 26.87 12.64
CA PHE A 331 3.24 25.69 12.63
C PHE A 331 3.02 24.85 11.38
N VAL A 332 1.75 24.60 11.01
CA VAL A 332 1.38 23.89 9.77
C VAL A 332 1.92 24.62 8.54
N GLN A 333 1.79 25.95 8.51
CA GLN A 333 2.37 26.75 7.43
C GLN A 333 3.89 26.63 7.37
N GLN A 334 4.59 26.69 8.52
CA GLN A 334 6.04 26.52 8.55
C GLN A 334 6.49 25.13 8.06
N ALA A 335 5.74 24.11 8.39
CA ALA A 335 5.97 22.76 7.86
C ALA A 335 5.81 22.72 6.34
N ALA A 336 4.72 23.29 5.82
CA ALA A 336 4.45 23.35 4.38
C ALA A 336 5.53 24.13 3.61
N GLU A 337 6.08 25.21 4.17
CA GLU A 337 7.20 25.98 3.60
C GLU A 337 8.49 25.14 3.49
N GLN A 338 8.64 24.11 4.33
CA GLN A 338 9.74 23.11 4.24
C GLN A 338 9.37 21.89 3.37
N GLY A 339 8.18 21.85 2.77
CA GLY A 339 7.70 20.72 1.98
C GLY A 339 7.22 19.53 2.83
N LEU A 340 6.92 19.77 4.11
CA LEU A 340 6.43 18.77 5.06
C LEU A 340 4.92 18.83 5.20
N GLU A 341 4.26 17.66 5.23
CA GLU A 341 2.85 17.54 5.60
C GLU A 341 2.73 17.19 7.10
N ILE A 342 1.69 17.73 7.77
CA ILE A 342 1.42 17.36 9.16
C ILE A 342 0.45 16.19 9.23
N ALA A 343 0.83 15.15 9.99
CA ALA A 343 -0.06 14.10 10.43
C ALA A 343 -0.40 14.32 11.91
N LEU A 344 -1.69 14.35 12.24
CA LEU A 344 -2.15 14.38 13.62
C LEU A 344 -2.54 12.97 14.10
N ASP A 345 -2.24 12.72 15.39
CA ASP A 345 -2.82 11.57 16.08
C ASP A 345 -4.32 11.77 16.31
N PHE A 346 -5.09 10.75 16.00
CA PHE A 346 -6.51 10.68 16.31
C PHE A 346 -6.80 9.49 17.22
N ALA A 347 -6.81 9.76 18.52
CA ALA A 347 -7.05 8.78 19.57
C ALA A 347 -8.48 8.94 20.13
N LEU A 348 -9.41 8.12 19.66
CA LEU A 348 -10.81 8.20 20.08
C LEU A 348 -11.03 7.52 21.45
N GLN A 349 -10.66 8.26 22.48
CA GLN A 349 -10.76 7.93 23.90
C GLN A 349 -10.66 9.22 24.72
N CYS A 350 -11.13 9.22 25.97
CA CYS A 350 -11.24 10.41 26.78
C CYS A 350 -10.52 10.27 28.12
N SER A 351 -9.97 11.37 28.62
CA SER A 351 -9.66 11.43 30.06
C SER A 351 -10.96 11.49 30.88
N PRO A 352 -10.92 11.25 32.18
CA PRO A 352 -12.07 11.47 33.07
C PRO A 352 -12.60 12.91 33.05
N ASP A 353 -11.75 13.87 32.72
CA ASP A 353 -12.06 15.32 32.73
C ASP A 353 -12.57 15.83 31.36
N HIS A 354 -12.71 14.96 30.35
CA HIS A 354 -13.13 15.33 29.01
C HIS A 354 -14.56 15.90 29.00
N PRO A 355 -14.85 16.98 28.26
CA PRO A 355 -16.19 17.55 28.17
C PRO A 355 -17.30 16.55 27.80
N TRP A 356 -17.00 15.55 26.99
CA TRP A 356 -17.98 14.50 26.61
C TRP A 356 -18.45 13.67 27.79
N VAL A 357 -17.64 13.46 28.84
CA VAL A 357 -18.02 12.68 30.01
C VAL A 357 -19.27 13.26 30.68
N HIS A 358 -19.43 14.58 30.64
CA HIS A 358 -20.59 15.28 31.20
C HIS A 358 -21.68 15.56 30.17
N LYS A 359 -21.31 15.83 28.90
CA LYS A 359 -22.26 16.20 27.85
C LYS A 359 -22.92 14.97 27.21
N HIS A 360 -22.21 13.87 27.16
CA HIS A 360 -22.60 12.62 26.50
C HIS A 360 -22.27 11.41 27.39
N PRO A 361 -22.87 11.29 28.59
CA PRO A 361 -22.59 10.19 29.52
C PRO A 361 -22.95 8.83 28.88
N GLU A 362 -23.86 8.80 27.92
CA GLU A 362 -24.23 7.61 27.13
C GLU A 362 -23.09 7.05 26.27
N TRP A 363 -22.06 7.82 25.99
CA TRP A 363 -20.89 7.39 25.23
C TRP A 363 -19.86 6.62 26.06
N PHE A 364 -20.16 6.34 27.35
CA PHE A 364 -19.25 5.65 28.26
C PHE A 364 -19.92 4.47 28.94
N HIS A 365 -19.11 3.42 29.25
CA HIS A 365 -19.58 2.26 29.99
C HIS A 365 -19.64 2.55 31.49
N HIS A 366 -20.84 2.59 32.04
CA HIS A 366 -21.07 2.72 33.47
C HIS A 366 -21.06 1.35 34.14
N ARG A 367 -20.32 1.23 35.24
CA ARG A 367 -20.30 0.04 36.10
C ARG A 367 -21.51 0.06 37.06
N PRO A 368 -21.85 -1.10 37.68
CA PRO A 368 -22.98 -1.17 38.62
C PRO A 368 -22.84 -0.22 39.85
N ASP A 369 -21.63 0.18 40.20
CA ASP A 369 -21.34 1.15 41.27
C ASP A 369 -21.45 2.61 40.83
N GLY A 370 -21.82 2.86 39.57
CA GLY A 370 -21.94 4.20 38.98
C GLY A 370 -20.61 4.77 38.44
N THR A 371 -19.50 4.10 38.62
CA THR A 371 -18.22 4.54 38.03
C THR A 371 -18.15 4.24 36.52
N ILE A 372 -17.37 5.02 35.79
CA ILE A 372 -17.09 4.75 34.37
C ILE A 372 -15.93 3.74 34.27
N ALA A 373 -16.06 2.77 33.38
CA ALA A 373 -15.00 1.82 33.10
C ALA A 373 -13.80 2.54 32.45
N TYR A 374 -12.60 2.35 33.01
CA TYR A 374 -11.36 2.81 32.40
C TYR A 374 -10.80 1.76 31.42
N ALA A 375 -9.89 2.20 30.54
CA ALA A 375 -9.22 1.28 29.62
C ALA A 375 -8.30 0.30 30.35
N GLU A 376 -8.40 -0.97 29.98
CA GLU A 376 -7.53 -2.02 30.55
C GLU A 376 -7.26 -3.12 29.52
N ASN A 377 -6.06 -3.68 29.62
CA ASN A 377 -5.65 -4.94 28.98
C ASN A 377 -4.91 -5.75 30.03
N PRO A 378 -5.62 -6.52 30.85
CA PRO A 378 -5.08 -7.14 32.06
C PRO A 378 -3.76 -7.89 31.80
N PRO A 379 -2.74 -7.67 32.65
CA PRO A 379 -2.77 -6.90 33.90
C PRO A 379 -2.57 -5.37 33.77
N LYS A 380 -2.38 -4.82 32.56
CA LYS A 380 -2.19 -3.38 32.34
C LYS A 380 -3.50 -2.61 32.55
N LYS A 381 -3.42 -1.46 33.23
CA LYS A 381 -4.54 -0.56 33.55
C LYS A 381 -4.18 0.86 33.18
N TYR A 382 -5.14 1.55 32.53
CA TYR A 382 -5.00 2.93 32.07
C TYR A 382 -6.13 3.77 32.70
N GLN A 383 -6.01 4.07 34.02
CA GLN A 383 -7.06 4.72 34.80
C GLN A 383 -7.34 6.16 34.34
N ASP A 384 -6.41 6.77 33.65
CA ASP A 384 -6.47 8.08 33.03
C ASP A 384 -7.22 8.10 31.69
N ILE A 385 -7.74 6.95 31.23
CA ILE A 385 -8.40 6.81 29.92
C ILE A 385 -9.74 6.07 30.07
N TYR A 386 -10.82 6.72 29.59
CA TYR A 386 -12.14 6.14 29.41
C TYR A 386 -12.37 5.77 27.95
N PRO A 387 -12.54 4.49 27.60
CA PRO A 387 -12.90 4.07 26.25
C PRO A 387 -14.34 4.44 25.91
N ILE A 388 -14.60 4.65 24.63
CA ILE A 388 -15.92 5.01 24.10
C ILE A 388 -16.80 3.77 23.97
N ALA A 389 -18.09 3.89 24.34
CA ALA A 389 -19.13 2.88 24.19
C ALA A 389 -19.94 3.12 22.90
N PHE A 390 -19.58 2.44 21.83
CA PHE A 390 -20.14 2.69 20.49
C PHE A 390 -21.58 2.23 20.31
N ASP A 391 -22.03 1.24 21.08
CA ASP A 391 -23.33 0.59 20.86
C ASP A 391 -24.51 1.48 21.32
N ALA A 392 -24.28 2.46 22.16
CA ALA A 392 -25.33 3.34 22.67
C ALA A 392 -25.74 4.42 21.67
N ASP A 393 -24.78 4.99 20.92
CA ASP A 393 -25.02 6.08 19.98
C ASP A 393 -23.98 6.07 18.84
N LEU A 394 -24.04 5.08 17.99
CA LEU A 394 -23.11 4.95 16.86
C LEU A 394 -23.20 6.13 15.88
N GLU A 395 -24.42 6.62 15.61
CA GLU A 395 -24.65 7.72 14.66
C GLU A 395 -24.09 9.05 15.18
N GLY A 396 -24.35 9.36 16.44
CA GLY A 396 -23.81 10.56 17.08
C GLY A 396 -22.29 10.56 17.14
N LEU A 397 -21.69 9.39 17.45
CA LEU A 397 -20.23 9.24 17.47
C LEU A 397 -19.60 9.38 16.08
N ILE A 398 -20.22 8.86 15.02
CA ILE A 398 -19.78 9.06 13.64
C ILE A 398 -19.83 10.55 13.29
N ALA A 399 -20.95 11.21 13.55
CA ALA A 399 -21.15 12.62 13.24
C ALA A 399 -20.13 13.51 13.96
N GLU A 400 -19.92 13.27 15.25
CA GLU A 400 -18.95 14.03 16.05
C GLU A 400 -17.50 13.77 15.62
N THR A 401 -17.16 12.51 15.32
CA THR A 401 -15.83 12.18 14.79
C THR A 401 -15.56 12.87 13.47
N CYS A 402 -16.51 12.84 12.54
CA CYS A 402 -16.38 13.55 11.27
C CYS A 402 -16.29 15.06 11.48
N ARG A 403 -17.01 15.63 12.45
CA ARG A 403 -16.92 17.05 12.81
C ARG A 403 -15.50 17.41 13.30
N VAL A 404 -14.94 16.61 14.21
CA VAL A 404 -13.58 16.82 14.75
C VAL A 404 -12.52 16.69 13.65
N LEU A 405 -12.61 15.66 12.80
CA LEU A 405 -11.69 15.50 11.68
C LEU A 405 -11.76 16.71 10.72
N ARG A 406 -12.98 17.15 10.35
CA ARG A 406 -13.17 18.34 9.49
C ARG A 406 -12.68 19.63 10.14
N HIS A 407 -12.75 19.74 11.46
CA HIS A 407 -12.15 20.85 12.19
C HIS A 407 -10.64 20.93 11.89
N TRP A 408 -9.89 19.86 12.12
CA TRP A 408 -8.45 19.83 11.85
C TRP A 408 -8.11 19.91 10.35
N MET A 409 -8.96 19.39 9.48
CA MET A 409 -8.83 19.59 8.03
C MET A 409 -8.96 21.08 7.66
N GLY A 410 -9.82 21.82 8.34
CA GLY A 410 -9.94 23.28 8.22
C GLY A 410 -8.67 24.03 8.62
N HIS A 411 -7.84 23.44 9.47
CA HIS A 411 -6.52 23.91 9.90
C HIS A 411 -5.35 23.30 9.11
N GLY A 412 -5.62 22.71 7.94
CA GLY A 412 -4.60 22.26 6.99
C GLY A 412 -4.11 20.82 7.18
N VAL A 413 -4.68 20.05 8.11
CA VAL A 413 -4.32 18.65 8.31
C VAL A 413 -4.99 17.78 7.25
N ARG A 414 -4.20 16.91 6.59
CA ARG A 414 -4.67 15.98 5.56
C ARG A 414 -4.28 14.53 5.85
N ILE A 415 -3.64 14.28 6.98
CA ILE A 415 -3.18 12.95 7.38
C ILE A 415 -3.53 12.74 8.86
N PHE A 416 -4.16 11.61 9.16
CA PHE A 416 -4.50 11.21 10.53
C PHE A 416 -3.90 9.84 10.83
N ARG A 417 -3.06 9.75 11.86
CA ARG A 417 -2.67 8.48 12.45
C ARG A 417 -3.72 8.10 13.48
N VAL A 418 -4.38 7.00 13.28
CA VAL A 418 -5.49 6.56 14.14
C VAL A 418 -4.98 5.57 15.17
N ASP A 419 -5.13 5.96 16.44
CA ASP A 419 -4.72 5.19 17.61
C ASP A 419 -5.65 3.99 17.82
N ASN A 420 -5.08 2.78 17.88
CA ASN A 420 -5.79 1.54 18.20
C ASN A 420 -7.17 1.38 17.51
N PRO A 421 -7.30 1.52 16.17
CA PRO A 421 -8.60 1.42 15.50
C PRO A 421 -9.25 0.03 15.65
N HIS A 422 -8.46 -0.99 15.91
CA HIS A 422 -8.92 -2.38 16.11
C HIS A 422 -9.70 -2.58 17.42
N THR A 423 -9.70 -1.59 18.32
CA THR A 423 -10.49 -1.60 19.56
C THR A 423 -11.87 -0.95 19.40
N LYS A 424 -12.20 -0.49 18.21
CA LYS A 424 -13.45 0.17 17.84
C LYS A 424 -14.18 -0.65 16.78
N PRO A 425 -15.52 -0.52 16.61
CA PRO A 425 -16.25 -1.28 15.61
C PRO A 425 -15.74 -1.00 14.18
N VAL A 426 -15.56 -2.06 13.40
CA VAL A 426 -15.10 -1.94 12.00
C VAL A 426 -16.04 -1.07 11.17
N VAL A 427 -17.36 -1.22 11.37
CA VAL A 427 -18.39 -0.43 10.67
C VAL A 427 -18.30 1.06 10.98
N PHE A 428 -17.85 1.42 12.18
CA PHE A 428 -17.63 2.82 12.55
C PHE A 428 -16.56 3.45 11.65
N TRP A 429 -15.37 2.82 11.55
CA TRP A 429 -14.29 3.34 10.71
C TRP A 429 -14.64 3.31 9.23
N GLU A 430 -15.31 2.26 8.76
CA GLU A 430 -15.78 2.19 7.37
C GLU A 430 -16.61 3.41 7.00
N ARG A 431 -17.55 3.80 7.86
CA ARG A 431 -18.43 4.94 7.61
C ARG A 431 -17.73 6.28 7.76
N VAL A 432 -16.91 6.46 8.79
CA VAL A 432 -16.14 7.70 9.01
C VAL A 432 -15.21 7.97 7.84
N ILE A 433 -14.42 6.97 7.40
CA ILE A 433 -13.48 7.13 6.29
C ILE A 433 -14.22 7.39 4.98
N ALA A 434 -15.31 6.66 4.73
CA ALA A 434 -16.11 6.86 3.54
C ALA A 434 -16.73 8.27 3.49
N ASP A 435 -17.23 8.79 4.63
CA ASP A 435 -17.83 10.13 4.71
C ASP A 435 -16.78 11.24 4.47
N ILE A 436 -15.60 11.10 5.03
CA ILE A 436 -14.51 12.06 4.80
C ILE A 436 -13.99 11.99 3.37
N ASN A 437 -13.68 10.80 2.87
CA ASN A 437 -13.09 10.65 1.53
C ASN A 437 -14.08 10.92 0.40
N ALA A 438 -15.39 10.94 0.67
CA ALA A 438 -16.40 11.36 -0.31
C ALA A 438 -16.27 12.84 -0.72
N THR A 439 -15.86 13.71 0.20
CA THR A 439 -15.66 15.14 -0.04
C THR A 439 -14.18 15.53 -0.16
N ASP A 440 -13.31 14.80 0.53
CA ASP A 440 -11.88 15.09 0.68
C ASP A 440 -11.05 13.82 0.39
N PRO A 441 -10.96 13.38 -0.88
CA PRO A 441 -10.31 12.11 -1.26
C PRO A 441 -8.78 12.12 -1.08
N ASP A 442 -8.19 13.27 -0.79
CA ASP A 442 -6.77 13.45 -0.49
C ASP A 442 -6.41 13.20 0.99
N VAL A 443 -7.41 13.01 1.86
CA VAL A 443 -7.18 12.70 3.28
C VAL A 443 -6.73 11.24 3.43
N ILE A 444 -5.67 11.05 4.23
CA ILE A 444 -5.06 9.75 4.48
C ILE A 444 -5.26 9.36 5.95
N PHE A 445 -5.69 8.12 6.16
CA PHE A 445 -5.78 7.50 7.47
C PHE A 445 -4.75 6.37 7.59
N LEU A 446 -3.86 6.46 8.59
CA LEU A 446 -2.89 5.45 8.96
C LEU A 446 -3.40 4.69 10.19
N ALA A 447 -3.63 3.39 10.06
CA ALA A 447 -4.08 2.54 11.17
C ALA A 447 -2.90 2.11 12.03
N GLU A 448 -2.91 2.45 13.32
CA GLU A 448 -2.06 1.77 14.31
C GLU A 448 -2.80 0.57 14.89
N ALA A 449 -2.57 -0.60 14.31
CA ALA A 449 -3.33 -1.80 14.65
C ALA A 449 -2.43 -3.03 14.76
N PHE A 450 -1.69 -3.13 15.88
CA PHE A 450 -0.92 -4.34 16.21
C PHE A 450 -1.86 -5.42 16.74
N THR A 451 -2.57 -6.07 15.82
CA THR A 451 -3.65 -7.02 16.11
C THR A 451 -3.54 -8.25 15.22
N ARG A 452 -4.51 -9.15 15.32
CA ARG A 452 -4.56 -10.38 14.51
C ARG A 452 -4.71 -10.05 13.02
N PRO A 453 -4.13 -10.85 12.10
CA PRO A 453 -4.15 -10.60 10.66
C PRO A 453 -5.54 -10.27 10.11
N ALA A 454 -6.58 -11.04 10.48
CA ALA A 454 -7.93 -10.81 10.00
C ALA A 454 -8.44 -9.37 10.27
N MET A 455 -8.18 -8.82 11.44
CA MET A 455 -8.56 -7.45 11.78
C MET A 455 -7.70 -6.43 11.03
N MET A 456 -6.38 -6.62 10.98
CA MET A 456 -5.45 -5.72 10.27
C MET A 456 -5.81 -5.61 8.79
N HIS A 457 -6.00 -6.73 8.11
CA HIS A 457 -6.39 -6.77 6.71
C HIS A 457 -7.79 -6.17 6.47
N THR A 458 -8.75 -6.41 7.40
CA THR A 458 -10.09 -5.83 7.30
C THR A 458 -10.03 -4.30 7.38
N LEU A 459 -9.26 -3.73 8.31
CA LEU A 459 -9.09 -2.27 8.42
C LEU A 459 -8.52 -1.70 7.10
N ALA A 460 -7.52 -2.34 6.51
CA ALA A 460 -7.00 -1.91 5.21
C ALA A 460 -8.07 -1.97 4.10
N GLN A 461 -8.91 -3.02 4.08
CA GLN A 461 -9.94 -3.21 3.06
C GLN A 461 -11.12 -2.24 3.20
N ILE A 462 -11.44 -1.76 4.42
CA ILE A 462 -12.58 -0.86 4.65
C ILE A 462 -12.28 0.61 4.39
N GLY A 463 -11.00 0.98 4.15
CA GLY A 463 -10.69 2.34 3.75
C GLY A 463 -9.37 2.91 4.25
N PHE A 464 -8.77 2.40 5.32
CA PHE A 464 -7.47 2.89 5.76
C PHE A 464 -6.44 2.86 4.62
N GLN A 465 -5.82 3.99 4.36
CA GLN A 465 -4.85 4.12 3.27
C GLN A 465 -3.52 3.46 3.60
N GLN A 466 -3.11 3.51 4.86
CA GLN A 466 -1.86 2.94 5.35
C GLN A 466 -2.09 2.16 6.66
N SER A 467 -1.17 1.26 6.99
CA SER A 467 -1.20 0.48 8.22
C SER A 467 0.20 0.32 8.80
N TYR A 468 0.33 0.47 10.13
CA TYR A 468 1.43 -0.14 10.86
C TYR A 468 1.42 -1.66 10.62
N THR A 469 2.56 -2.31 10.86
CA THR A 469 2.78 -3.71 10.46
C THR A 469 3.56 -4.47 11.52
N TYR A 470 3.76 -5.76 11.28
CA TYR A 470 4.61 -6.58 12.17
C TYR A 470 6.11 -6.42 11.90
N PHE A 471 6.53 -5.48 11.05
CA PHE A 471 7.94 -5.27 10.69
C PHE A 471 8.86 -5.23 11.92
N THR A 472 8.48 -4.51 12.97
CA THR A 472 9.26 -4.40 14.22
C THR A 472 9.69 -5.78 14.79
N TRP A 473 8.82 -6.78 14.69
CA TRP A 473 9.03 -8.13 15.22
C TRP A 473 9.48 -9.14 14.16
N ARG A 474 9.84 -8.70 12.97
CA ARG A 474 10.41 -9.52 11.90
C ARG A 474 11.89 -9.15 11.76
N ASN A 475 12.78 -10.02 12.28
CA ASN A 475 14.21 -9.68 12.38
C ASN A 475 15.11 -10.74 11.73
N THR A 476 14.60 -11.94 11.46
CA THR A 476 15.34 -12.97 10.72
C THR A 476 15.06 -12.91 9.22
N LYS A 477 15.96 -13.50 8.43
CA LYS A 477 15.80 -13.62 6.97
C LYS A 477 14.49 -14.30 6.59
N GLU A 478 14.16 -15.41 7.26
CA GLU A 478 12.93 -16.16 7.00
C GLU A 478 11.68 -15.32 7.28
N GLU A 479 11.59 -14.73 8.48
CA GLU A 479 10.46 -13.89 8.89
C GLU A 479 10.25 -12.69 7.96
N LEU A 480 11.33 -12.02 7.55
CA LEU A 480 11.27 -10.89 6.63
C LEU A 480 10.83 -11.34 5.24
N THR A 481 11.40 -12.45 4.73
CA THR A 481 11.06 -12.97 3.40
C THR A 481 9.59 -13.38 3.33
N GLU A 482 9.10 -14.14 4.30
CA GLU A 482 7.71 -14.57 4.36
C GLU A 482 6.76 -13.37 4.42
N TYR A 483 7.02 -12.46 5.36
CA TYR A 483 6.12 -11.32 5.58
C TYR A 483 6.11 -10.33 4.41
N LEU A 484 7.26 -10.05 3.82
CA LEU A 484 7.33 -9.15 2.67
C LEU A 484 6.78 -9.78 1.38
N THR A 485 6.86 -11.11 1.24
CA THR A 485 6.20 -11.84 0.14
C THR A 485 4.68 -11.70 0.25
N GLU A 486 4.11 -11.79 1.46
CA GLU A 486 2.69 -11.51 1.71
C GLU A 486 2.33 -10.08 1.34
N LEU A 487 3.06 -9.09 1.89
CA LEU A 487 2.75 -7.67 1.71
C LEU A 487 2.89 -7.17 0.27
N SER A 488 3.92 -7.64 -0.45
CA SER A 488 4.16 -7.27 -1.86
C SER A 488 3.33 -8.06 -2.86
N GLY A 489 2.74 -9.18 -2.42
CA GLY A 489 1.88 -10.05 -3.21
C GLY A 489 0.41 -9.58 -3.26
N GLU A 490 -0.51 -10.47 -2.92
CA GLU A 490 -1.95 -10.19 -2.98
C GLU A 490 -2.36 -9.02 -2.07
N ALA A 491 -1.76 -8.91 -0.88
CA ALA A 491 -2.06 -7.84 0.08
C ALA A 491 -1.77 -6.45 -0.49
N ALA A 492 -0.80 -6.29 -1.39
CA ALA A 492 -0.49 -5.02 -2.05
C ALA A 492 -1.68 -4.41 -2.82
N SER A 493 -2.68 -5.22 -3.14
CA SER A 493 -3.88 -4.77 -3.83
C SER A 493 -4.84 -3.96 -2.95
N TYR A 494 -4.68 -3.97 -1.62
CA TYR A 494 -5.57 -3.25 -0.69
C TYR A 494 -4.87 -2.72 0.57
N MET A 495 -3.67 -3.22 0.91
CA MET A 495 -2.93 -2.85 2.13
C MET A 495 -1.60 -2.19 1.75
N ARG A 496 -1.30 -1.04 2.34
CA ARG A 496 -0.03 -0.34 2.19
C ARG A 496 0.66 -0.24 3.54
N PRO A 497 1.82 -0.88 3.69
CA PRO A 497 2.58 -0.86 4.94
C PRO A 497 3.24 0.50 5.16
N ASN A 498 3.27 0.93 6.43
CA ASN A 498 4.14 1.98 6.91
C ASN A 498 5.11 1.35 7.92
N PHE A 499 6.39 1.24 7.56
CA PHE A 499 7.39 0.59 8.39
C PHE A 499 8.01 1.58 9.37
N PHE A 500 7.37 1.78 10.52
CA PHE A 500 8.03 2.46 11.63
C PHE A 500 9.11 1.55 12.22
N ALA A 501 10.34 2.07 12.29
CA ALA A 501 11.48 1.32 12.85
C ALA A 501 11.47 1.31 14.37
N ASN A 502 10.86 2.32 15.00
CA ASN A 502 10.53 2.42 16.42
C ASN A 502 9.29 3.29 16.60
N THR A 503 8.65 3.25 17.77
CA THR A 503 7.58 4.16 18.19
C THR A 503 7.80 4.53 19.65
N PRO A 504 7.11 5.54 20.21
CA PRO A 504 7.21 5.84 21.65
C PRO A 504 6.85 4.67 22.57
N ASP A 505 6.09 3.69 22.07
CA ASP A 505 5.66 2.49 22.78
C ASP A 505 6.51 1.26 22.54
N ILE A 506 7.33 1.26 21.46
CA ILE A 506 7.98 0.04 20.98
C ILE A 506 9.45 0.32 20.69
N LEU A 507 10.28 -0.04 21.68
CA LEU A 507 11.70 -0.25 21.55
C LEU A 507 11.96 -1.75 21.56
N HIS A 508 11.95 -2.40 20.39
CA HIS A 508 12.11 -3.84 20.30
C HIS A 508 13.48 -4.32 20.83
N ALA A 509 13.52 -5.52 21.39
CA ALA A 509 14.73 -6.14 21.96
C ALA A 509 15.93 -6.11 20.98
N PHE A 510 15.68 -6.26 19.69
CA PHE A 510 16.71 -6.20 18.66
C PHE A 510 17.45 -4.84 18.66
N LEU A 511 16.74 -3.73 18.84
CA LEU A 511 17.34 -2.39 18.96
C LEU A 511 18.02 -2.19 20.33
N GLN A 512 17.40 -2.71 21.43
CA GLN A 512 17.96 -2.59 22.76
C GLN A 512 19.37 -3.22 22.86
N HIS A 513 19.55 -4.39 22.24
CA HIS A 513 20.79 -5.18 22.36
C HIS A 513 21.76 -4.98 21.20
N GLY A 514 21.30 -4.65 20.01
CA GLY A 514 22.13 -4.51 18.83
C GLY A 514 22.81 -3.15 18.67
N GLY A 515 22.46 -2.19 19.53
CA GLY A 515 23.06 -0.86 19.54
C GLY A 515 22.95 -0.14 18.18
N ARG A 516 23.82 0.83 17.92
CA ARG A 516 23.78 1.68 16.72
C ARG A 516 23.71 0.91 15.40
N ASN A 517 24.38 -0.26 15.33
CA ASN A 517 24.37 -1.08 14.10
C ASN A 517 22.97 -1.67 13.82
N ALA A 518 22.22 -2.06 14.87
CA ALA A 518 20.86 -2.51 14.73
C ALA A 518 19.93 -1.40 14.24
N PHE A 519 20.09 -0.18 14.75
CA PHE A 519 19.34 0.99 14.25
C PHE A 519 19.68 1.26 12.77
N ALA A 520 20.96 1.23 12.39
CA ALA A 520 21.36 1.44 11.01
C ALA A 520 20.75 0.40 10.06
N LEU A 521 20.88 -0.90 10.36
CA LEU A 521 20.34 -1.95 9.50
C LEU A 521 18.82 -1.94 9.44
N ARG A 522 18.12 -1.64 10.55
CA ARG A 522 16.65 -1.55 10.56
C ARG A 522 16.17 -0.35 9.74
N ALA A 523 16.89 0.77 9.75
CA ALA A 523 16.60 1.91 8.88
C ALA A 523 16.74 1.54 7.39
N VAL A 524 17.82 0.83 7.01
CA VAL A 524 18.01 0.35 5.63
C VAL A 524 16.87 -0.56 5.22
N LEU A 525 16.53 -1.56 6.04
CA LEU A 525 15.42 -2.49 5.74
C LEU A 525 14.09 -1.76 5.61
N ALA A 526 13.74 -0.90 6.58
CA ALA A 526 12.48 -0.15 6.53
C ALA A 526 12.37 0.74 5.29
N ALA A 527 13.45 1.48 5.00
CA ALA A 527 13.49 2.44 3.91
C ALA A 527 13.50 1.80 2.52
N THR A 528 13.98 0.56 2.37
CA THR A 528 14.13 -0.08 1.06
C THR A 528 13.11 -1.19 0.78
N LEU A 529 12.56 -1.86 1.81
CA LEU A 529 11.51 -2.86 1.66
C LEU A 529 10.12 -2.23 1.49
N SER A 530 9.83 -1.14 2.20
CA SER A 530 8.54 -0.47 2.13
C SER A 530 8.61 0.88 1.42
N PRO A 531 7.60 1.25 0.61
CA PRO A 531 7.51 2.58 0.03
C PRO A 531 7.19 3.66 1.08
N THR A 532 6.63 3.29 2.23
CA THR A 532 6.43 4.20 3.36
C THR A 532 7.12 3.66 4.60
N TRP A 533 7.91 4.50 5.25
CA TRP A 533 8.60 4.18 6.48
C TRP A 533 8.66 5.36 7.43
N GLY A 534 8.97 5.13 8.69
CA GLY A 534 9.03 6.19 9.68
C GLY A 534 9.95 5.87 10.86
N ILE A 535 10.30 6.93 11.58
CA ILE A 535 11.00 6.85 12.86
C ILE A 535 10.34 7.78 13.88
N TYR A 536 10.46 7.41 15.15
CA TYR A 536 10.23 8.29 16.28
C TYR A 536 11.54 8.97 16.67
N SER A 537 11.48 10.27 17.01
CA SER A 537 12.63 11.11 17.38
C SER A 537 13.51 10.48 18.46
N GLY A 538 14.84 10.60 18.28
CA GLY A 538 15.83 9.88 19.08
C GLY A 538 16.31 8.56 18.44
N TYR A 539 15.65 8.10 17.38
CA TYR A 539 16.14 6.99 16.56
C TYR A 539 17.49 7.31 15.93
N GLU A 540 17.63 8.51 15.40
CA GLU A 540 18.89 9.02 14.82
C GLU A 540 20.03 9.10 15.82
N LEU A 541 19.71 9.13 17.12
CA LEU A 541 20.68 9.10 18.24
C LEU A 541 20.90 7.68 18.78
N ALA A 542 20.25 6.68 18.20
CA ALA A 542 20.25 5.28 18.65
C ALA A 542 19.87 5.13 20.13
N GLU A 543 18.82 5.86 20.58
CA GLU A 543 18.29 5.73 21.94
C GLU A 543 17.74 4.33 22.15
N ASN A 544 18.41 3.53 22.99
CA ASN A 544 18.13 2.08 23.12
C ASN A 544 17.89 1.60 24.56
N THR A 545 17.63 2.50 25.49
CA THR A 545 17.46 2.12 26.90
C THR A 545 16.00 1.80 27.23
N PRO A 546 15.67 0.53 27.55
CA PRO A 546 14.32 0.16 27.94
C PRO A 546 14.02 0.57 29.37
N LEU A 547 12.74 0.72 29.71
CA LEU A 547 12.26 1.00 31.08
C LEU A 547 12.78 -0.04 32.09
N ARG A 548 12.81 -1.31 31.67
CA ARG A 548 13.36 -2.45 32.41
C ARG A 548 13.61 -3.61 31.45
N GLU A 549 14.38 -4.58 31.88
CA GLU A 549 14.60 -5.80 31.12
C GLU A 549 13.28 -6.46 30.70
N GLY A 550 13.17 -6.86 29.44
CA GLY A 550 11.97 -7.46 28.83
C GLY A 550 10.82 -6.51 28.56
N SER A 551 11.01 -5.18 28.76
CA SER A 551 10.05 -4.16 28.36
C SER A 551 10.41 -3.60 26.97
N GLU A 552 9.40 -3.33 26.16
CA GLU A 552 9.58 -2.56 24.92
C GLU A 552 9.37 -1.05 25.14
N GLU A 553 9.00 -0.62 26.34
CA GLU A 553 8.86 0.80 26.69
C GLU A 553 10.24 1.42 26.97
N TYR A 554 10.43 2.66 26.52
CA TYR A 554 11.63 3.43 26.81
C TYR A 554 11.71 3.83 28.28
N LEU A 555 12.93 3.83 28.84
CA LEU A 555 13.21 4.54 30.10
C LEU A 555 13.06 6.04 29.86
N ASP A 556 12.44 6.73 30.80
CA ASP A 556 12.16 8.17 30.70
C ASP A 556 11.42 8.55 29.41
N SER A 557 10.40 7.74 29.10
CA SER A 557 9.61 7.90 27.87
C SER A 557 8.95 9.27 27.79
N GLU A 558 9.00 9.88 26.60
CA GLU A 558 8.34 11.14 26.26
C GLU A 558 6.81 11.09 26.38
N LYS A 559 6.23 9.89 26.45
CA LYS A 559 4.81 9.73 26.77
C LYS A 559 4.45 10.27 28.16
N TYR A 560 5.40 10.27 29.09
CA TYR A 560 5.15 10.62 30.50
C TYR A 560 5.92 11.83 30.95
N GLN A 561 6.92 12.31 30.22
CA GLN A 561 7.76 13.42 30.60
C GLN A 561 8.31 14.18 29.40
N LEU A 562 8.86 15.38 29.65
CA LEU A 562 9.61 16.13 28.64
C LEU A 562 10.99 15.50 28.46
N LYS A 563 11.52 15.54 27.26
CA LYS A 563 12.84 15.01 26.93
C LYS A 563 13.65 16.01 26.12
N THR A 564 14.85 16.32 26.60
CA THR A 564 15.79 17.17 25.90
C THR A 564 16.86 16.28 25.25
N ARG A 565 17.19 16.54 23.99
CA ARG A 565 18.20 15.78 23.23
C ARG A 565 19.28 16.68 22.71
N ASP A 566 20.51 16.15 22.65
CA ASP A 566 21.63 16.77 21.94
C ASP A 566 21.64 16.25 20.50
N TRP A 567 21.21 17.10 19.60
CA TRP A 567 21.08 16.78 18.17
C TRP A 567 22.42 16.89 17.42
N ASP A 568 23.44 17.52 18.00
CA ASP A 568 24.74 17.77 17.36
C ASP A 568 25.76 16.66 17.65
N THR A 569 25.31 15.51 18.15
CA THR A 569 26.21 14.39 18.43
C THR A 569 26.83 13.82 17.16
N PRO A 570 28.17 13.59 17.15
CA PRO A 570 28.89 13.13 15.96
C PRO A 570 28.51 11.72 15.52
N ASP A 571 27.99 10.91 16.44
CA ASP A 571 27.59 9.51 16.18
C ASP A 571 26.15 9.36 15.67
N SER A 572 25.48 10.47 15.32
CA SER A 572 24.13 10.46 14.81
C SER A 572 23.98 9.64 13.50
N LEU A 573 22.84 8.95 13.36
CA LEU A 573 22.44 8.27 12.12
C LEU A 573 21.78 9.22 11.11
N ALA A 574 21.63 10.52 11.42
CA ALA A 574 21.02 11.49 10.53
C ALA A 574 21.64 11.51 9.11
N PRO A 575 22.98 11.39 8.94
CA PRO A 575 23.58 11.29 7.60
C PRO A 575 23.13 10.05 6.82
N LEU A 576 23.05 8.87 7.47
CA LEU A 576 22.55 7.64 6.85
C LEU A 576 21.08 7.78 6.45
N ILE A 577 20.25 8.33 7.34
CA ILE A 577 18.83 8.55 7.09
C ILE A 577 18.63 9.51 5.90
N THR A 578 19.42 10.59 5.84
CA THR A 578 19.43 11.52 4.71
C THR A 578 19.76 10.82 3.41
N GLN A 579 20.81 9.99 3.41
CA GLN A 579 21.21 9.22 2.23
C GLN A 579 20.12 8.25 1.78
N LEU A 580 19.51 7.51 2.72
CA LEU A 580 18.40 6.59 2.42
C LEU A 580 17.19 7.33 1.82
N ASN A 581 16.77 8.45 2.40
CA ASN A 581 15.65 9.23 1.90
C ASN A 581 15.95 9.85 0.52
N THR A 582 17.18 10.27 0.26
CA THR A 582 17.63 10.74 -1.05
C THR A 582 17.56 9.61 -2.07
N THR A 583 18.17 8.46 -1.75
CA THR A 583 18.17 7.27 -2.61
C THR A 583 16.75 6.84 -2.99
N ARG A 584 15.80 6.85 -2.03
CA ARG A 584 14.39 6.52 -2.27
C ARG A 584 13.71 7.48 -3.23
N ARG A 585 14.00 8.78 -3.13
CA ARG A 585 13.43 9.80 -4.02
C ARG A 585 13.98 9.70 -5.44
N GLU A 586 15.24 9.32 -5.60
CA GLU A 586 15.91 9.21 -6.89
C GLU A 586 15.60 7.89 -7.61
N ASN A 587 15.16 6.86 -6.88
CA ASN A 587 14.92 5.53 -7.43
C ASN A 587 13.44 5.12 -7.39
N PRO A 588 12.72 5.21 -8.53
CA PRO A 588 11.31 4.83 -8.63
C PRO A 588 11.02 3.40 -8.14
N ALA A 589 11.95 2.46 -8.27
CA ALA A 589 11.82 1.10 -7.76
C ALA A 589 11.56 1.06 -6.25
N LEU A 590 12.14 1.98 -5.47
CA LEU A 590 11.95 2.06 -4.02
C LEU A 590 10.64 2.74 -3.60
N ARG A 591 9.94 3.38 -4.54
CA ARG A 591 8.63 4.00 -4.30
C ARG A 591 7.47 3.02 -4.46
N GLN A 592 7.75 1.77 -4.88
CA GLN A 592 6.76 0.74 -5.14
C GLN A 592 6.75 -0.31 -4.03
N LEU A 593 5.58 -0.88 -3.75
CA LEU A 593 5.44 -2.02 -2.85
C LEU A 593 5.57 -3.35 -3.61
N ARG A 594 5.02 -3.39 -4.81
CA ARG A 594 5.04 -4.54 -5.72
C ARG A 594 6.42 -4.72 -6.34
N ASP A 595 6.65 -5.77 -7.10
CA ASP A 595 7.92 -6.10 -7.77
C ASP A 595 9.12 -6.24 -6.81
N LEU A 596 8.86 -6.73 -5.61
CA LEU A 596 9.87 -7.18 -4.66
C LEU A 596 10.21 -8.64 -4.93
N HIS A 597 11.49 -8.93 -5.16
CA HIS A 597 11.99 -10.28 -5.38
C HIS A 597 13.15 -10.59 -4.45
N PHE A 598 13.11 -11.73 -3.76
CA PHE A 598 14.20 -12.19 -2.90
C PHE A 598 15.15 -13.09 -3.69
N HIS A 599 16.45 -12.88 -3.48
CA HIS A 599 17.53 -13.66 -4.06
C HIS A 599 18.18 -14.54 -3.00
N HIS A 600 19.01 -15.49 -3.44
CA HIS A 600 19.66 -16.43 -2.54
C HIS A 600 20.99 -15.86 -2.00
N ALA A 601 21.23 -16.04 -0.69
CA ALA A 601 22.52 -15.93 -0.05
C ALA A 601 22.79 -17.21 0.75
N ASP A 602 24.02 -17.68 0.77
CA ASP A 602 24.45 -18.91 1.44
C ASP A 602 24.59 -18.77 2.97
N LYS A 603 24.18 -17.60 3.52
CA LYS A 603 24.15 -17.30 4.96
C LYS A 603 22.77 -16.83 5.37
N ASP A 604 22.32 -17.28 6.54
CA ASP A 604 21.02 -16.88 7.10
C ASP A 604 21.04 -15.44 7.63
N GLU A 605 22.21 -14.96 8.03
CA GLU A 605 22.42 -13.58 8.48
C GLU A 605 22.49 -12.57 7.33
N VAL A 606 22.43 -13.01 6.06
CA VAL A 606 22.47 -12.11 4.90
C VAL A 606 21.18 -12.23 4.11
N ILE A 607 20.40 -11.14 4.04
CA ILE A 607 19.21 -11.03 3.20
C ILE A 607 19.54 -10.28 1.91
N VAL A 608 18.98 -10.75 0.81
CA VAL A 608 19.17 -10.16 -0.52
C VAL A 608 17.84 -10.04 -1.24
N TYR A 609 17.55 -8.87 -1.76
CA TYR A 609 16.33 -8.63 -2.52
C TYR A 609 16.53 -7.53 -3.56
N SER A 610 15.68 -7.54 -4.56
CA SER A 610 15.61 -6.48 -5.56
C SER A 610 14.21 -5.92 -5.68
N LYS A 611 14.14 -4.68 -6.14
CA LYS A 611 12.90 -4.00 -6.55
C LYS A 611 13.11 -3.38 -7.92
N ARG A 612 12.04 -3.38 -8.71
CA ARG A 612 12.10 -2.87 -10.08
C ARG A 612 10.90 -1.98 -10.40
N SER A 613 11.14 -0.92 -11.16
CA SER A 613 10.11 -0.06 -11.73
C SER A 613 10.59 0.45 -13.09
N GLY A 614 9.96 -0.01 -14.16
CA GLY A 614 10.38 0.28 -15.53
C GLY A 614 11.85 -0.13 -15.75
N SER A 615 12.67 0.85 -16.05
CA SER A 615 14.11 0.66 -16.27
C SER A 615 14.97 0.76 -15.02
N ASN A 616 14.42 1.23 -13.91
CA ASN A 616 15.15 1.35 -12.65
C ASN A 616 15.08 0.03 -11.87
N THR A 617 16.23 -0.50 -11.51
CA THR A 617 16.38 -1.70 -10.68
C THR A 617 17.31 -1.39 -9.53
N VAL A 618 16.87 -1.69 -8.31
CA VAL A 618 17.67 -1.55 -7.08
C VAL A 618 17.79 -2.93 -6.44
N LEU A 619 19.03 -3.32 -6.16
CA LEU A 619 19.38 -4.56 -5.46
C LEU A 619 19.93 -4.19 -4.07
N VAL A 620 19.41 -4.84 -3.04
CA VAL A 620 19.80 -4.56 -1.66
C VAL A 620 20.34 -5.82 -1.00
N VAL A 621 21.45 -5.67 -0.30
CA VAL A 621 22.08 -6.75 0.48
C VAL A 621 22.31 -6.23 1.88
N VAL A 622 21.81 -6.93 2.90
CA VAL A 622 21.92 -6.49 4.29
C VAL A 622 22.46 -7.60 5.17
N ASN A 623 23.45 -7.29 5.99
CA ASN A 623 23.87 -8.11 7.11
C ASN A 623 22.89 -7.90 8.27
N LEU A 624 22.14 -8.93 8.63
CA LEU A 624 21.16 -8.91 9.71
C LEU A 624 21.78 -9.06 11.12
N ASP A 625 23.09 -9.38 11.19
CA ASP A 625 23.83 -9.48 12.44
C ASP A 625 24.44 -8.11 12.81
N PRO A 626 23.97 -7.45 13.87
CA PRO A 626 24.52 -6.16 14.30
C PRO A 626 25.88 -6.27 15.01
N HIS A 627 26.38 -7.49 15.29
CA HIS A 627 27.56 -7.73 16.11
C HIS A 627 28.75 -8.26 15.33
N HIS A 628 28.52 -9.02 14.24
CA HIS A 628 29.59 -9.70 13.51
C HIS A 628 29.60 -9.36 12.02
N THR A 629 30.82 -9.32 11.48
CA THR A 629 31.01 -9.27 10.02
C THR A 629 30.54 -10.57 9.39
N GLN A 630 29.73 -10.49 8.33
CA GLN A 630 29.30 -11.65 7.57
C GLN A 630 29.93 -11.65 6.17
N GLU A 631 30.32 -12.84 5.73
CA GLU A 631 30.83 -13.12 4.39
C GLU A 631 29.87 -14.10 3.73
N ALA A 632 29.38 -13.77 2.53
CA ALA A 632 28.40 -14.58 1.84
C ALA A 632 28.60 -14.58 0.33
N THR A 633 28.15 -15.65 -0.31
CA THR A 633 27.95 -15.72 -1.75
C THR A 633 26.48 -15.42 -2.06
N VAL A 634 26.25 -14.33 -2.78
CA VAL A 634 24.94 -13.91 -3.29
C VAL A 634 24.74 -14.48 -4.67
N SER A 635 23.63 -15.21 -4.86
CA SER A 635 23.20 -15.77 -6.14
C SER A 635 21.96 -15.07 -6.65
N LEU A 636 22.06 -14.37 -7.78
CA LEU A 636 21.01 -13.54 -8.34
C LEU A 636 20.15 -14.30 -9.35
N ASP A 637 18.85 -14.09 -9.31
CA ASP A 637 17.92 -14.40 -10.38
C ASP A 637 17.99 -13.29 -11.42
N MET A 638 18.83 -13.45 -12.44
CA MET A 638 19.15 -12.42 -13.42
C MET A 638 17.93 -11.93 -14.23
N PRO A 639 17.02 -12.84 -14.69
CA PRO A 639 15.78 -12.43 -15.35
C PRO A 639 14.89 -11.50 -14.51
N GLN A 640 14.82 -11.67 -13.20
CA GLN A 640 14.06 -10.78 -12.30
C GLN A 640 14.66 -9.35 -12.25
N LEU A 641 15.96 -9.25 -12.50
CA LEU A 641 16.64 -7.95 -12.64
C LEU A 641 16.48 -7.35 -14.05
N GLY A 642 15.88 -8.11 -14.99
CA GLY A 642 15.78 -7.72 -16.40
C GLY A 642 17.07 -7.91 -17.18
N LEU A 643 17.90 -8.87 -16.77
CA LEU A 643 19.23 -9.18 -17.32
C LEU A 643 19.30 -10.63 -17.83
N ASP A 644 20.21 -10.89 -18.76
CA ASP A 644 20.48 -12.25 -19.22
C ASP A 644 21.28 -13.03 -18.17
N TRP A 645 21.13 -14.37 -18.14
CA TRP A 645 21.76 -15.25 -17.13
C TRP A 645 23.29 -15.14 -17.05
N HIS A 646 23.95 -14.73 -18.13
CA HIS A 646 25.42 -14.64 -18.23
C HIS A 646 25.91 -13.19 -18.26
N GLU A 647 24.97 -12.24 -18.10
CA GLU A 647 25.31 -10.82 -18.11
C GLU A 647 26.06 -10.41 -16.83
N SER A 648 26.99 -9.48 -16.98
CA SER A 648 27.64 -8.81 -15.86
C SER A 648 27.50 -7.31 -16.07
N VAL A 649 26.97 -6.62 -15.07
CA VAL A 649 26.60 -5.22 -15.18
C VAL A 649 27.26 -4.39 -14.09
N PRO A 650 27.54 -3.10 -14.36
CA PRO A 650 27.95 -2.19 -13.31
C PRO A 650 26.80 -1.95 -12.33
N VAL A 651 27.10 -1.97 -11.04
CA VAL A 651 26.18 -1.62 -9.95
C VAL A 651 26.83 -0.54 -9.09
N ARG A 652 26.10 0.52 -8.81
CA ARG A 652 26.57 1.61 -7.95
C ARG A 652 25.91 1.50 -6.58
N ASP A 653 26.75 1.50 -5.55
CA ASP A 653 26.26 1.51 -4.17
C ASP A 653 25.92 2.95 -3.75
N GLU A 654 24.67 3.19 -3.46
CA GLU A 654 24.17 4.50 -3.05
C GLU A 654 24.60 4.90 -1.64
N LEU A 655 25.02 3.95 -0.80
CA LEU A 655 25.49 4.24 0.55
C LEU A 655 26.96 4.68 0.58
N THR A 656 27.79 4.15 -0.32
CA THR A 656 29.24 4.41 -0.36
C THR A 656 29.69 5.22 -1.57
N GLY A 657 28.89 5.23 -2.63
CA GLY A 657 29.24 5.80 -3.94
C GLY A 657 30.16 4.93 -4.77
N GLU A 658 30.57 3.77 -4.28
CA GLU A 658 31.42 2.81 -5.00
C GLU A 658 30.67 2.10 -6.13
N THR A 659 31.41 1.68 -7.16
CA THR A 659 30.87 0.94 -8.29
C THR A 659 31.54 -0.42 -8.39
N TYR A 660 30.71 -1.45 -8.53
CA TYR A 660 31.13 -2.83 -8.69
C TYR A 660 30.63 -3.39 -10.02
N HIS A 661 31.13 -4.56 -10.42
CA HIS A 661 30.59 -5.35 -11.53
C HIS A 661 30.02 -6.66 -10.97
N TRP A 662 28.71 -6.81 -11.08
CA TRP A 662 27.99 -7.97 -10.56
C TRP A 662 27.40 -8.81 -11.68
N GLY A 663 27.53 -10.13 -11.53
CA GLY A 663 26.87 -11.12 -12.36
C GLY A 663 25.98 -12.04 -11.53
N ARG A 664 25.76 -13.25 -11.99
CA ARG A 664 24.90 -14.23 -11.32
C ARG A 664 25.34 -14.57 -9.89
N ALA A 665 26.64 -14.68 -9.64
CA ALA A 665 27.20 -15.03 -8.32
C ALA A 665 28.23 -13.99 -7.89
N ASN A 666 28.08 -13.45 -6.68
CA ASN A 666 28.89 -12.37 -6.17
C ASN A 666 29.27 -12.64 -4.72
N TYR A 667 30.54 -12.43 -4.38
CA TYR A 667 31.00 -12.46 -2.99
C TYR A 667 30.78 -11.10 -2.36
N VAL A 668 30.25 -11.11 -1.13
CA VAL A 668 30.10 -9.92 -0.30
C VAL A 668 30.73 -10.13 1.07
N ARG A 669 31.28 -9.04 1.64
CA ARG A 669 31.75 -8.97 3.02
C ARG A 669 31.19 -7.72 3.65
N LEU A 670 30.23 -7.89 4.56
CA LEU A 670 29.48 -6.80 5.20
C LEU A 670 29.88 -6.68 6.67
N GLN A 671 30.20 -5.48 7.09
CA GLN A 671 30.43 -5.16 8.50
C GLN A 671 29.18 -5.43 9.35
N PRO A 672 29.27 -5.45 10.70
CA PRO A 672 28.12 -5.60 11.58
C PRO A 672 27.00 -4.59 11.23
N GLY A 673 25.81 -5.09 10.90
CA GLY A 673 24.69 -4.26 10.45
C GLY A 673 24.91 -3.50 9.14
N GLY A 674 25.96 -3.83 8.38
CA GLY A 674 26.28 -3.21 7.10
C GLY A 674 25.37 -3.63 5.97
N ALA A 675 25.28 -2.77 4.95
CA ALA A 675 24.43 -3.02 3.78
C ALA A 675 25.05 -2.45 2.51
N HIS A 676 24.60 -2.99 1.37
CA HIS A 676 24.71 -2.37 0.06
C HIS A 676 23.34 -2.04 -0.48
N VAL A 677 23.16 -0.84 -1.04
CA VAL A 677 21.97 -0.42 -1.80
C VAL A 677 22.45 -0.09 -3.22
N LEU A 678 22.32 -1.07 -4.11
CA LEU A 678 22.95 -1.07 -5.42
C LEU A 678 21.96 -0.69 -6.51
N VAL A 679 22.21 0.40 -7.22
CA VAL A 679 21.49 0.74 -8.45
C VAL A 679 22.14 0.03 -9.61
N VAL A 680 21.36 -0.76 -10.34
CA VAL A 680 21.84 -1.56 -11.48
C VAL A 680 22.00 -0.65 -12.70
N GLY A 681 23.22 -0.49 -13.18
CA GLY A 681 23.53 0.23 -14.42
C GLY A 681 23.18 -0.62 -15.64
N ARG A 682 22.65 -0.01 -16.71
CA ARG A 682 22.52 -0.67 -18.00
C ARG A 682 23.83 -0.56 -18.76
N GLY A 683 24.34 -1.68 -19.25
CA GLY A 683 25.40 -1.68 -20.27
C GLY A 683 24.93 -0.91 -21.51
N SER A 684 25.79 -0.11 -22.10
CA SER A 684 25.52 0.64 -23.34
C SER A 684 25.41 -0.31 -24.54
N GLY A 685 24.36 -1.09 -24.64
CA GLY A 685 24.19 -2.06 -25.71
C GLY A 685 22.91 -2.87 -25.60
N GLY A 686 21.77 -2.24 -25.86
CA GLY A 686 20.49 -2.94 -26.00
C GLY A 686 19.38 -1.94 -26.21
N HIS A 687 18.69 -2.02 -27.35
CA HIS A 687 17.47 -1.24 -27.60
C HIS A 687 16.44 -1.59 -26.51
N PRO A 688 15.72 -0.61 -25.95
CA PRO A 688 14.66 -0.89 -24.99
C PRO A 688 13.51 -1.63 -25.70
N PRO A 689 12.89 -2.64 -25.09
CA PRO A 689 11.59 -3.10 -25.55
C PRO A 689 10.63 -1.89 -25.45
N GLY A 690 9.88 -1.64 -26.51
CA GLY A 690 9.08 -0.43 -26.73
C GLY A 690 8.23 -0.07 -25.49
N GLU A 691 8.48 1.10 -24.96
CA GLU A 691 7.63 1.74 -23.97
C GLU A 691 6.31 2.19 -24.65
N HIS A 692 5.26 1.44 -24.42
CA HIS A 692 3.90 1.93 -24.65
C HIS A 692 3.25 2.22 -23.30
N SER A 693 3.75 3.25 -22.61
CA SER A 693 3.05 3.87 -21.50
C SER A 693 2.32 5.12 -22.03
N THR A 694 1.03 4.99 -22.26
CA THR A 694 0.17 6.13 -22.61
C THR A 694 -0.28 6.81 -21.33
N VAL A 695 0.45 7.84 -20.90
CA VAL A 695 0.02 8.72 -19.79
C VAL A 695 -1.08 9.64 -20.33
N LEU A 696 -2.30 9.44 -19.87
CA LEU A 696 -3.39 10.41 -20.08
C LEU A 696 -3.15 11.63 -19.19
N ARG A 697 -2.75 12.75 -19.77
CA ARG A 697 -2.80 14.06 -19.10
C ARG A 697 -4.20 14.66 -19.28
N PRO A 698 -4.78 15.30 -18.25
CA PRO A 698 -6.02 16.04 -18.44
C PRO A 698 -5.78 17.24 -19.37
N SER A 699 -6.63 17.40 -20.37
CA SER A 699 -6.65 18.57 -21.22
C SER A 699 -7.13 19.78 -20.40
N THR A 700 -6.25 20.75 -20.21
CA THR A 700 -6.60 22.06 -19.66
C THR A 700 -7.54 22.79 -20.63
N PRO A 701 -8.66 23.37 -20.19
CA PRO A 701 -9.47 24.19 -21.07
C PRO A 701 -8.71 25.49 -21.40
N GLN A 702 -8.47 25.72 -22.67
CA GLN A 702 -8.00 27.03 -23.14
C GLN A 702 -9.12 28.06 -22.92
N ILE A 703 -8.89 28.97 -21.98
CA ILE A 703 -9.68 30.20 -21.86
C ILE A 703 -9.13 31.15 -22.93
N GLY A 704 -9.91 31.29 -24.02
CA GLY A 704 -9.67 32.28 -25.02
C GLY A 704 -9.94 33.68 -24.44
N GLY A 705 -8.88 34.48 -24.26
CA GLY A 705 -8.96 35.90 -24.04
C GLY A 705 -8.60 36.65 -25.31
N SER A 706 -9.57 37.29 -25.90
CA SER A 706 -9.33 38.27 -26.98
C SER A 706 -8.79 39.56 -26.39
N PRO A 707 -7.86 40.23 -27.08
CA PRO A 707 -7.43 41.57 -26.69
C PRO A 707 -8.33 42.63 -27.30
N THR A 708 -8.80 43.56 -26.51
CA THR A 708 -9.29 44.86 -27.02
C THR A 708 -8.60 45.98 -26.26
N THR A 709 -7.88 46.76 -27.05
CA THR A 709 -7.38 48.16 -26.90
C THR A 709 -6.72 48.53 -25.59
#